data_935ce8e9c8ea3f81ecca887778ababdb
#
_entry.id   935ce8e9c8ea3f81ecca887778ababdb
#
_cell.length_a   1.000
_cell.length_b   1.000
_cell.length_c   1.000
_cell.angle_alpha   90.00
_cell.angle_beta   90.00
_cell.angle_gamma   90.00
#
_symmetry.space_group_name_H-M   'P 1'
#
loop_
_entity.id
_entity.type
_entity.pdbx_description
1 polymer ?
#
loop_
_entity_poly.entity_id
_entity_poly.type
_entity_poly.pdbx_seq_one_letter_code
_entity_poly.pdbx_strand_id
1 'polypeptide(L)'
;MPRISAAAGVLIRALILICSGLAVAAPVGAQDIVRSSAPWRTLQTQWFEVHYPLDTEAWALDLAPRLDAMHDAVATLVGYAPPGRTTILIDDPYNVANGKALPLLGAPLIHLWVTPPGPTDQIANHRGWGIKLTSHEFGHIAHLSRPARRTQWFWHLMPAQVSPLAAYTPRWALEGYATWIEGQITGSGRPHGAWRPALLRELALAGRLPNYAALSDGGGYKGGSMAYLAGSAFWEWLAAQRGDSSMTLVFRRQSARIARSFDESFRGVYGDAPATMYAHFSAELTAKSFAVDTALRARGLVEGTRLARFTGFVGGPALTADGRHIALALPGQGASPRVIVTTPDTQLVSKAEREQLARSLQRDSQDVAAVRIYPRFAKPLATLTARRGRIFGNPRFIDSAGKLLLLESWSTRHDGTQRPDLAIWNVQSDAVRFVTDGAAVQDADPSPDGTRAAAIRCVGGVCDLVLVSLSIGAVTTLQHGAPTKVYNHPRWSPDGSRIVVSVQDRDGLWRLALVDPTTQAQTIVTPDDDVNRHSASFAARGKELLYVSELNGIPNIESLRIADGVRTTRTRVEGSVYEPAAMPDGSVLYLSEYASGMDLRRVDATSSVEGDPIGPDAARLVPAMPRAREAGIALRSAPLAASTPYGVGPRRYRLLGQTAMARDGLMQSGALSSADPVNRLTWMLSGMGGTKPAWRGGVATAAWYGSRPHARAEAFWLEQRATLQRNASSVDADDIRIAGGSLGAELPLRGTSAAERIGVSLFAGSMQQRGFTTKSRMQVSVAGGAGFVTGWRAAVGASSRAAIGQLGDSAFARLNAGAYVSVRGTRIDARAYRASNGTPRFEQFSAGGFGAPITDDATLAQRVGIPAFPVGIARGRELYELRITHPAPFLPGTIYAHSVGTTWKVSQHSAVIGIEQAFDLDYLGLVGLPRLHALVGAGRIVRGPLADKGSAYLALGWRP
;
A
#
# COMPACT_ATOMS: atom_id res chain seq x y z
N MET A 1 40.27 18.16 -33.35
CA MET A 1 39.70 16.82 -33.41
C MET A 1 40.33 15.73 -32.48
N PRO A 2 41.56 15.77 -32.00
CA PRO A 2 42.10 14.74 -31.12
C PRO A 2 41.59 14.80 -29.66
N ARG A 3 41.00 15.92 -29.21
CA ARG A 3 40.49 16.06 -27.82
C ARG A 3 39.11 15.46 -27.56
N ILE A 4 38.34 15.19 -28.63
CA ILE A 4 37.01 14.53 -28.52
C ILE A 4 37.13 13.02 -28.27
N SER A 5 38.20 12.40 -28.74
CA SER A 5 38.47 10.97 -28.58
C SER A 5 38.75 10.54 -27.13
N ALA A 6 39.40 11.43 -26.33
CA ALA A 6 39.66 11.15 -24.92
C ALA A 6 38.39 11.24 -24.04
N ALA A 7 37.52 12.21 -24.36
CA ALA A 7 36.23 12.34 -23.67
C ALA A 7 35.26 11.18 -24.05
N ALA A 8 35.27 10.77 -25.33
CA ALA A 8 34.50 9.59 -25.78
C ALA A 8 35.02 8.28 -25.14
N GLY A 9 36.36 8.15 -24.98
CA GLY A 9 36.94 6.99 -24.28
C GLY A 9 36.61 6.94 -22.79
N VAL A 10 36.48 8.07 -22.12
CA VAL A 10 35.98 8.16 -20.72
C VAL A 10 34.49 7.81 -20.66
N LEU A 11 33.69 8.27 -21.60
CA LEU A 11 32.25 7.97 -21.68
C LEU A 11 32.01 6.46 -21.94
N ILE A 12 32.75 5.86 -22.83
CA ILE A 12 32.65 4.40 -23.14
C ILE A 12 33.12 3.57 -21.93
N ARG A 13 34.18 3.96 -21.24
CA ARG A 13 34.61 3.31 -20.01
C ARG A 13 33.64 3.54 -18.84
N ALA A 14 33.04 4.71 -18.74
CA ALA A 14 31.97 4.99 -17.78
C ALA A 14 30.66 4.19 -18.10
N LEU A 15 30.31 4.05 -19.40
CA LEU A 15 29.20 3.20 -19.83
C LEU A 15 29.47 1.71 -19.53
N ILE A 16 30.69 1.24 -19.75
CA ILE A 16 31.08 -0.16 -19.43
C ILE A 16 31.09 -0.39 -17.90
N LEU A 17 31.53 0.60 -17.09
CA LEU A 17 31.44 0.55 -15.64
C LEU A 17 30.00 0.68 -15.12
N ILE A 18 29.13 1.43 -15.81
CA ILE A 18 27.69 1.53 -15.52
C ILE A 18 26.97 0.21 -15.87
N CYS A 19 27.38 -0.48 -16.95
CA CYS A 19 26.85 -1.80 -17.30
C CYS A 19 27.32 -2.93 -16.39
N SER A 20 28.45 -2.76 -15.71
CA SER A 20 29.02 -3.76 -14.79
C SER A 20 28.82 -3.45 -13.30
N GLY A 21 28.30 -2.25 -12.94
CA GLY A 21 28.05 -1.81 -11.54
C GLY A 21 26.61 -1.31 -11.36
N LEU A 22 25.74 -2.13 -10.97
CA LEU A 22 24.32 -1.85 -10.60
C LEU A 22 24.24 -0.92 -9.38
N ALA A 23 23.53 0.06 -9.43
CA ALA A 23 22.44 0.79 -9.32
C ALA A 23 21.67 1.35 -8.15
N VAL A 24 20.85 2.30 -7.97
CA VAL A 24 20.03 2.62 -6.80
C VAL A 24 18.86 3.56 -6.93
N ALA A 25 17.84 3.29 -6.16
CA ALA A 25 16.64 4.08 -6.01
C ALA A 25 16.68 5.08 -4.84
N ALA A 26 16.12 6.25 -5.04
CA ALA A 26 15.54 7.04 -3.98
C ALA A 26 14.22 6.38 -3.50
N PRO A 27 13.81 6.50 -2.23
CA PRO A 27 12.49 6.06 -1.82
C PRO A 27 11.47 6.90 -2.59
N VAL A 28 10.81 6.30 -3.54
CA VAL A 28 9.59 6.82 -4.12
C VAL A 28 8.57 6.71 -2.98
N GLY A 29 8.15 7.84 -2.41
CA GLY A 29 6.94 7.86 -1.61
C GLY A 29 5.85 7.15 -2.41
N ALA A 30 5.02 6.36 -1.77
CA ALA A 30 3.96 5.60 -2.39
C ALA A 30 2.98 6.57 -3.09
N GLN A 31 3.35 7.03 -4.28
CA GLN A 31 2.41 7.61 -5.21
C GLN A 31 1.55 6.46 -5.72
N ASP A 32 0.27 6.70 -5.83
CA ASP A 32 -0.59 5.74 -6.50
C ASP A 32 -0.09 5.47 -7.89
N ILE A 33 0.21 4.22 -8.12
CA ILE A 33 0.68 3.77 -9.41
C ILE A 33 -0.51 3.78 -10.35
N VAL A 34 -0.46 4.64 -11.35
CA VAL A 34 -1.34 4.62 -12.50
C VAL A 34 -0.49 4.24 -13.69
N ARG A 35 -0.92 3.24 -14.45
CA ARG A 35 -0.20 2.77 -15.65
C ARG A 35 -0.35 3.77 -16.80
N SER A 36 0.23 4.95 -16.68
CA SER A 36 0.04 6.09 -17.60
C SER A 36 0.35 5.77 -19.05
N SER A 37 1.26 4.83 -19.33
CA SER A 37 1.61 4.37 -20.69
C SER A 37 0.71 3.27 -21.27
N ALA A 38 -0.24 2.73 -20.48
CA ALA A 38 -1.19 1.74 -21.00
C ALA A 38 -2.12 2.35 -22.06
N PRO A 39 -2.74 1.55 -22.94
CA PRO A 39 -3.70 2.02 -23.93
C PRO A 39 -5.05 2.32 -23.27
N TRP A 40 -5.18 3.51 -22.71
CA TRP A 40 -6.38 3.98 -22.03
C TRP A 40 -7.50 4.37 -22.99
N ARG A 41 -8.74 4.13 -22.57
CA ARG A 41 -9.98 4.55 -23.20
C ARG A 41 -10.84 5.36 -22.24
N THR A 42 -11.84 6.04 -22.78
CA THR A 42 -12.81 6.87 -22.03
C THR A 42 -14.24 6.49 -22.42
N LEU A 43 -15.08 6.25 -21.43
CA LEU A 43 -16.53 6.19 -21.52
C LEU A 43 -17.14 7.38 -20.79
N GLN A 44 -18.26 7.88 -21.28
CA GLN A 44 -19.03 8.92 -20.59
C GLN A 44 -20.44 8.44 -20.32
N THR A 45 -20.90 8.67 -19.11
CA THR A 45 -22.31 8.57 -18.70
C THR A 45 -22.85 9.96 -18.38
N GLN A 46 -24.06 10.06 -17.91
CA GLN A 46 -24.63 11.37 -17.47
C GLN A 46 -23.77 11.99 -16.36
N TRP A 47 -23.40 11.21 -15.35
CA TRP A 47 -22.76 11.68 -14.11
C TRP A 47 -21.29 11.30 -13.98
N PHE A 48 -20.76 10.47 -14.88
CA PHE A 48 -19.37 9.99 -14.78
C PHE A 48 -18.59 10.10 -16.09
N GLU A 49 -17.30 10.34 -15.92
CA GLU A 49 -16.29 10.17 -16.97
C GLU A 49 -15.35 9.03 -16.53
N VAL A 50 -15.43 7.89 -17.23
CA VAL A 50 -14.76 6.65 -16.85
C VAL A 50 -13.57 6.42 -17.75
N HIS A 51 -12.37 6.39 -17.18
CA HIS A 51 -11.12 6.08 -17.87
C HIS A 51 -10.63 4.70 -17.43
N TYR A 52 -10.26 3.88 -18.42
CA TYR A 52 -9.80 2.51 -18.18
C TYR A 52 -8.78 2.06 -19.24
N PRO A 53 -7.78 1.23 -18.89
CA PRO A 53 -6.90 0.58 -19.86
C PRO A 53 -7.61 -0.61 -20.50
N LEU A 54 -7.23 -0.96 -21.76
CA LEU A 54 -7.92 -2.00 -22.55
C LEU A 54 -8.01 -3.36 -21.84
N ASP A 55 -7.05 -3.71 -21.02
CA ASP A 55 -7.07 -4.98 -20.28
C ASP A 55 -8.15 -5.05 -19.17
N THR A 56 -8.78 -3.93 -18.83
CA THR A 56 -9.91 -3.86 -17.88
C THR A 56 -11.26 -3.56 -18.56
N GLU A 57 -11.33 -3.60 -19.90
CA GLU A 57 -12.52 -3.20 -20.68
C GLU A 57 -13.76 -3.99 -20.29
N ALA A 58 -13.66 -5.33 -20.14
CA ALA A 58 -14.79 -6.17 -19.76
C ALA A 58 -15.42 -5.71 -18.43
N TRP A 59 -14.58 -5.35 -17.46
CA TRP A 59 -15.02 -4.88 -16.16
C TRP A 59 -15.64 -3.47 -16.22
N ALA A 60 -15.06 -2.58 -17.03
CA ALA A 60 -15.59 -1.24 -17.24
C ALA A 60 -16.97 -1.27 -17.93
N LEU A 61 -17.15 -2.14 -18.92
CA LEU A 61 -18.40 -2.32 -19.64
C LEU A 61 -19.51 -3.00 -18.80
N ASP A 62 -19.13 -3.84 -17.82
CA ASP A 62 -20.10 -4.39 -16.85
C ASP A 62 -20.56 -3.31 -15.85
N LEU A 63 -19.66 -2.46 -15.37
CA LEU A 63 -19.95 -1.45 -14.36
C LEU A 63 -20.71 -0.25 -14.92
N ALA A 64 -20.22 0.34 -16.02
CA ALA A 64 -20.62 1.66 -16.50
C ALA A 64 -22.13 1.83 -16.73
N PRO A 65 -22.89 0.82 -17.25
CA PRO A 65 -24.34 0.95 -17.47
C PRO A 65 -25.16 1.23 -16.20
N ARG A 66 -24.62 0.90 -15.04
CA ARG A 66 -25.33 1.00 -13.74
C ARG A 66 -24.92 2.24 -12.93
N LEU A 67 -23.93 3.00 -13.40
CA LEU A 67 -23.34 4.10 -12.64
C LEU A 67 -24.31 5.25 -12.38
N ASP A 68 -25.11 5.65 -13.38
CA ASP A 68 -26.04 6.78 -13.21
C ASP A 68 -27.16 6.45 -12.24
N ALA A 69 -27.71 5.24 -12.29
CA ALA A 69 -28.70 4.78 -11.32
C ALA A 69 -28.13 4.69 -9.89
N MET A 70 -26.88 4.25 -9.75
CA MET A 70 -26.15 4.24 -8.47
C MET A 70 -25.92 5.67 -7.95
N HIS A 71 -25.54 6.61 -8.84
CA HIS A 71 -25.39 8.02 -8.48
C HIS A 71 -26.66 8.58 -7.86
N ASP A 72 -27.80 8.38 -8.54
CA ASP A 72 -29.09 8.93 -8.11
C ASP A 72 -29.55 8.31 -6.77
N ALA A 73 -29.30 7.01 -6.59
CA ALA A 73 -29.57 6.31 -5.34
C ALA A 73 -28.71 6.86 -4.17
N VAL A 74 -27.41 7.03 -4.37
CA VAL A 74 -26.51 7.62 -3.35
C VAL A 74 -26.86 9.09 -3.10
N ALA A 75 -27.14 9.87 -4.15
CA ALA A 75 -27.52 11.27 -4.03
C ALA A 75 -28.82 11.44 -3.21
N THR A 76 -29.79 10.56 -3.41
CA THR A 76 -31.03 10.51 -2.63
C THR A 76 -30.76 10.18 -1.17
N LEU A 77 -29.95 9.17 -0.91
CA LEU A 77 -29.64 8.69 0.45
C LEU A 77 -28.84 9.74 1.25
N VAL A 78 -27.84 10.36 0.61
CA VAL A 78 -26.96 11.38 1.22
C VAL A 78 -27.63 12.76 1.24
N GLY A 79 -28.62 13.00 0.37
CA GLY A 79 -29.28 14.30 0.19
C GLY A 79 -28.37 15.36 -0.46
N TYR A 80 -27.34 14.94 -1.19
CA TYR A 80 -26.43 15.78 -1.97
C TYR A 80 -25.58 14.92 -2.91
N ALA A 81 -25.26 15.45 -4.08
CA ALA A 81 -24.18 15.03 -4.96
C ALA A 81 -23.51 16.27 -5.58
N PRO A 82 -22.22 16.23 -5.92
CA PRO A 82 -21.56 17.35 -6.56
C PRO A 82 -22.16 17.62 -7.95
N PRO A 83 -22.27 18.89 -8.37
CA PRO A 83 -22.70 19.21 -9.72
C PRO A 83 -21.60 18.81 -10.74
N GLY A 84 -22.00 18.24 -11.85
CA GLY A 84 -21.09 17.80 -12.92
C GLY A 84 -20.59 16.36 -12.74
N ARG A 85 -19.75 15.94 -13.68
CA ARG A 85 -19.28 14.55 -13.73
C ARG A 85 -18.18 14.28 -12.70
N THR A 86 -18.24 13.12 -12.09
CA THR A 86 -17.15 12.55 -11.31
C THR A 86 -16.24 11.71 -12.22
N THR A 87 -14.94 11.91 -12.15
CA THR A 87 -13.98 11.10 -12.88
C THR A 87 -13.77 9.76 -12.16
N ILE A 88 -13.88 8.66 -12.89
CA ILE A 88 -13.53 7.31 -12.40
C ILE A 88 -12.32 6.81 -13.17
N LEU A 89 -11.27 6.41 -12.45
CA LEU A 89 -10.17 5.62 -12.98
C LEU A 89 -10.38 4.16 -12.60
N ILE A 90 -10.39 3.29 -13.57
CA ILE A 90 -10.42 1.84 -13.40
C ILE A 90 -9.02 1.34 -13.71
N ASP A 91 -8.38 0.59 -12.82
CA ASP A 91 -7.04 0.04 -13.02
C ASP A 91 -6.83 -1.23 -12.17
N ASP A 92 -5.71 -1.88 -12.34
CA ASP A 92 -5.26 -3.01 -11.53
C ASP A 92 -3.78 -2.87 -11.18
N PRO A 93 -3.42 -1.97 -10.25
CA PRO A 93 -2.02 -1.71 -9.95
C PRO A 93 -1.37 -2.80 -9.09
N TYR A 94 -2.14 -3.47 -8.22
CA TYR A 94 -1.58 -4.32 -7.16
C TYR A 94 -2.15 -5.73 -7.13
N ASN A 95 -3.07 -6.09 -8.01
CA ASN A 95 -3.77 -7.38 -8.01
C ASN A 95 -4.45 -7.68 -6.67
N VAL A 96 -5.00 -6.67 -6.03
CA VAL A 96 -5.74 -6.74 -4.77
C VAL A 96 -7.00 -5.89 -4.82
N ALA A 97 -8.00 -6.28 -4.05
CA ALA A 97 -9.26 -5.57 -3.95
C ALA A 97 -9.09 -4.29 -3.13
N ASN A 98 -9.30 -3.13 -3.76
CA ASN A 98 -9.34 -1.84 -3.06
C ASN A 98 -9.91 -0.73 -3.97
N GLY A 99 -10.08 0.46 -3.41
CA GLY A 99 -10.42 1.69 -4.11
C GLY A 99 -10.11 2.90 -3.24
N LYS A 100 -10.31 4.07 -3.80
CA LYS A 100 -10.22 5.33 -3.08
C LYS A 100 -11.00 6.43 -3.76
N ALA A 101 -11.53 7.35 -2.95
CA ALA A 101 -12.15 8.58 -3.38
C ALA A 101 -11.26 9.79 -3.05
N LEU A 102 -11.18 10.72 -3.97
CA LEU A 102 -10.63 12.05 -3.76
C LEU A 102 -11.76 13.07 -3.95
N PRO A 103 -12.38 13.57 -2.86
CA PRO A 103 -13.49 14.51 -2.92
C PRO A 103 -13.02 15.94 -3.24
N LEU A 104 -12.31 16.08 -4.38
CA LEU A 104 -11.76 17.36 -4.83
C LEU A 104 -12.87 18.29 -5.30
N LEU A 105 -12.80 19.52 -4.85
CA LEU A 105 -13.77 20.55 -5.24
C LEU A 105 -13.63 20.85 -6.73
N GLY A 106 -14.76 20.75 -7.45
CA GLY A 106 -14.84 20.99 -8.90
C GLY A 106 -14.30 19.88 -9.81
N ALA A 107 -13.57 18.89 -9.27
CA ALA A 107 -13.02 17.79 -10.06
C ALA A 107 -12.87 16.50 -9.23
N PRO A 108 -13.94 15.94 -8.68
CA PRO A 108 -13.89 14.74 -7.85
C PRO A 108 -13.37 13.55 -8.64
N LEU A 109 -12.62 12.67 -7.97
CA LEU A 109 -11.98 11.50 -8.56
C LEU A 109 -12.20 10.27 -7.71
N ILE A 110 -12.51 9.17 -8.36
CA ILE A 110 -12.53 7.82 -7.80
C ILE A 110 -11.50 6.97 -8.54
N HIS A 111 -10.71 6.19 -7.82
CA HIS A 111 -9.82 5.18 -8.39
C HIS A 111 -10.26 3.80 -7.91
N LEU A 112 -10.66 2.93 -8.83
CA LEU A 112 -11.18 1.60 -8.56
C LEU A 112 -10.15 0.56 -8.99
N TRP A 113 -9.84 -0.38 -8.10
CA TRP A 113 -8.98 -1.54 -8.41
C TRP A 113 -9.87 -2.74 -8.68
N VAL A 114 -9.70 -3.33 -9.86
CA VAL A 114 -10.67 -4.26 -10.42
C VAL A 114 -10.57 -5.68 -9.88
N THR A 115 -9.43 -6.10 -9.32
CA THR A 115 -9.30 -7.44 -8.73
C THR A 115 -10.33 -7.61 -7.61
N PRO A 116 -11.24 -8.60 -7.71
CA PRO A 116 -12.26 -8.81 -6.67
C PRO A 116 -11.65 -9.41 -5.40
N PRO A 117 -12.27 -9.18 -4.22
CA PRO A 117 -11.84 -9.81 -2.98
C PRO A 117 -12.13 -11.31 -2.99
N GLY A 118 -11.24 -12.08 -2.35
CA GLY A 118 -11.49 -13.49 -2.05
C GLY A 118 -12.49 -13.68 -0.91
N PRO A 119 -13.03 -14.91 -0.70
CA PRO A 119 -14.09 -15.16 0.28
C PRO A 119 -13.70 -14.90 1.73
N THR A 120 -12.41 -14.90 2.06
CA THR A 120 -11.88 -14.63 3.40
C THR A 120 -11.46 -13.16 3.63
N ASP A 121 -11.59 -12.30 2.62
CA ASP A 121 -11.29 -10.89 2.75
C ASP A 121 -12.36 -10.14 3.57
N GLN A 122 -11.94 -9.11 4.28
CA GLN A 122 -12.85 -8.25 5.09
C GLN A 122 -13.96 -7.58 4.28
N ILE A 123 -13.76 -7.50 2.96
CA ILE A 123 -14.68 -6.86 2.01
C ILE A 123 -15.33 -7.87 1.06
N ALA A 124 -15.26 -9.18 1.40
CA ALA A 124 -15.69 -10.29 0.57
C ALA A 124 -17.19 -10.34 0.28
N ASN A 125 -18.02 -9.88 1.20
CA ASN A 125 -19.47 -9.94 1.02
C ASN A 125 -19.94 -8.87 0.01
N HIS A 126 -20.13 -9.27 -1.26
CA HIS A 126 -20.59 -8.35 -2.30
C HIS A 126 -21.45 -9.07 -3.34
N ARG A 127 -22.37 -8.31 -3.94
CA ARG A 127 -23.19 -8.71 -5.10
C ARG A 127 -22.75 -7.93 -6.34
N GLY A 128 -21.51 -8.16 -6.76
CA GLY A 128 -20.81 -7.41 -7.81
C GLY A 128 -19.81 -6.41 -7.24
N TRP A 129 -18.52 -6.72 -7.43
CA TRP A 129 -17.41 -5.96 -6.86
C TRP A 129 -17.42 -4.50 -7.31
N GLY A 130 -17.61 -4.25 -8.63
CA GLY A 130 -17.57 -2.91 -9.18
C GLY A 130 -18.62 -1.98 -8.58
N ILE A 131 -19.86 -2.42 -8.48
CA ILE A 131 -20.95 -1.58 -7.97
C ILE A 131 -20.85 -1.35 -6.47
N LYS A 132 -20.42 -2.35 -5.69
CA LYS A 132 -20.18 -2.19 -4.25
C LYS A 132 -19.07 -1.16 -4.00
N LEU A 133 -17.92 -1.33 -4.68
CA LEU A 133 -16.79 -0.44 -4.51
C LEU A 133 -17.15 0.99 -4.92
N THR A 134 -17.78 1.14 -6.08
CA THR A 134 -18.17 2.48 -6.56
C THR A 134 -19.19 3.15 -5.64
N SER A 135 -20.14 2.40 -5.07
CA SER A 135 -21.11 2.93 -4.10
C SER A 135 -20.43 3.46 -2.84
N HIS A 136 -19.40 2.76 -2.34
CA HIS A 136 -18.58 3.19 -1.21
C HIS A 136 -17.82 4.48 -1.53
N GLU A 137 -17.06 4.48 -2.63
CA GLU A 137 -16.20 5.60 -3.02
C GLU A 137 -17.02 6.83 -3.45
N PHE A 138 -18.14 6.63 -4.17
CA PHE A 138 -19.03 7.73 -4.51
C PHE A 138 -19.80 8.25 -3.27
N GLY A 139 -20.04 7.40 -2.29
CA GLY A 139 -20.53 7.83 -0.98
C GLY A 139 -19.62 8.90 -0.36
N HIS A 140 -18.29 8.69 -0.40
CA HIS A 140 -17.31 9.69 0.04
C HIS A 140 -17.41 10.98 -0.81
N ILE A 141 -17.49 10.86 -2.14
CA ILE A 141 -17.64 12.02 -3.01
C ILE A 141 -18.89 12.80 -2.64
N ALA A 142 -20.03 12.13 -2.51
CA ALA A 142 -21.30 12.77 -2.25
C ALA A 142 -21.30 13.54 -0.92
N HIS A 143 -21.00 12.88 0.21
CA HIS A 143 -21.12 13.56 1.51
C HIS A 143 -19.98 14.55 1.79
N LEU A 144 -18.76 14.31 1.28
CA LEU A 144 -17.59 15.18 1.57
C LEU A 144 -17.43 16.36 0.63
N SER A 145 -18.01 16.31 -0.58
CA SER A 145 -17.99 17.45 -1.51
C SER A 145 -19.08 18.49 -1.19
N ARG A 146 -19.91 18.27 -0.18
CA ARG A 146 -20.95 19.23 0.22
C ARG A 146 -20.32 20.59 0.51
N PRO A 147 -20.79 21.69 -0.16
CA PRO A 147 -20.14 22.99 -0.03
C PRO A 147 -20.35 23.61 1.35
N ALA A 148 -19.24 24.10 1.92
CA ALA A 148 -19.30 24.95 3.10
C ALA A 148 -19.74 26.36 2.69
N ARG A 149 -20.94 26.76 3.04
CA ARG A 149 -21.60 27.97 2.54
C ARG A 149 -20.89 29.29 2.86
N ARG A 150 -19.92 29.31 3.80
CA ARG A 150 -19.22 30.52 4.23
C ARG A 150 -17.83 30.68 3.58
N THR A 151 -17.09 29.61 3.35
CA THR A 151 -15.65 29.66 3.01
C THR A 151 -15.29 28.84 1.78
N GLN A 152 -16.27 28.45 0.97
CA GLN A 152 -16.09 27.59 -0.18
C GLN A 152 -14.98 28.06 -1.13
N TRP A 153 -14.92 29.37 -1.44
CA TRP A 153 -13.94 29.96 -2.34
C TRP A 153 -12.50 29.78 -1.84
N PHE A 154 -12.29 29.89 -0.51
CA PHE A 154 -10.98 29.69 0.11
C PHE A 154 -10.48 28.25 -0.08
N TRP A 155 -11.38 27.26 0.10
CA TRP A 155 -11.01 25.86 -0.03
C TRP A 155 -10.65 25.44 -1.46
N HIS A 156 -11.18 26.12 -2.47
CA HIS A 156 -10.73 25.93 -3.86
C HIS A 156 -9.30 26.42 -4.10
N LEU A 157 -8.83 27.40 -3.35
CA LEU A 157 -7.46 27.92 -3.46
C LEU A 157 -6.43 27.09 -2.67
N MET A 158 -6.89 26.30 -1.69
CA MET A 158 -5.98 25.45 -0.91
C MET A 158 -5.37 24.35 -1.80
N PRO A 159 -4.11 23.98 -1.60
CA PRO A 159 -3.44 22.93 -2.40
C PRO A 159 -4.17 21.59 -2.43
N ALA A 160 -4.80 21.20 -1.33
CA ALA A 160 -5.60 19.97 -1.25
C ALA A 160 -6.93 20.06 -2.01
N GLN A 161 -7.52 21.26 -2.13
CA GLN A 161 -8.79 21.49 -2.82
C GLN A 161 -9.95 20.61 -2.32
N VAL A 162 -10.05 20.39 -1.02
CA VAL A 162 -11.11 19.60 -0.39
C VAL A 162 -12.01 20.48 0.48
N SER A 163 -13.24 20.04 0.73
CA SER A 163 -14.17 20.79 1.58
C SER A 163 -13.76 20.71 3.06
N PRO A 164 -14.25 21.65 3.91
CA PRO A 164 -14.05 21.54 5.36
C PRO A 164 -14.61 20.25 5.96
N LEU A 165 -15.65 19.67 5.37
CA LEU A 165 -16.19 18.38 5.83
C LEU A 165 -15.13 17.29 5.70
N ALA A 166 -14.48 17.19 4.54
CA ALA A 166 -13.41 16.25 4.31
C ALA A 166 -12.20 16.48 5.25
N ALA A 167 -11.92 17.75 5.59
CA ALA A 167 -10.79 18.12 6.43
C ALA A 167 -10.99 17.85 7.94
N TYR A 168 -12.22 17.96 8.43
CA TYR A 168 -12.49 18.00 9.88
C TYR A 168 -13.45 16.91 10.37
N THR A 169 -13.94 16.03 9.50
CA THR A 169 -14.76 14.87 9.93
C THR A 169 -13.85 13.73 10.36
N PRO A 170 -14.06 13.10 11.52
CA PRO A 170 -13.22 12.01 11.98
C PRO A 170 -13.33 10.77 11.07
N ARG A 171 -12.23 10.05 10.90
CA ARG A 171 -12.12 8.91 9.96
C ARG A 171 -13.22 7.86 10.16
N TRP A 172 -13.57 7.52 11.41
CA TRP A 172 -14.65 6.55 11.67
C TRP A 172 -15.99 7.00 11.09
N ALA A 173 -16.27 8.31 11.13
CA ALA A 173 -17.52 8.86 10.60
C ALA A 173 -17.51 8.88 9.06
N LEU A 174 -16.34 9.13 8.44
CA LEU A 174 -16.18 9.06 6.99
C LEU A 174 -16.36 7.63 6.48
N GLU A 175 -15.54 6.73 6.97
CA GLU A 175 -15.49 5.34 6.51
C GLU A 175 -16.71 4.52 6.93
N GLY A 176 -17.17 4.75 8.15
CA GLY A 176 -18.38 4.10 8.65
C GLY A 176 -19.63 4.50 7.86
N TYR A 177 -19.74 5.77 7.47
CA TYR A 177 -20.87 6.25 6.66
C TYR A 177 -20.82 5.70 5.23
N ALA A 178 -19.67 5.70 4.59
CA ALA A 178 -19.50 5.10 3.26
C ALA A 178 -19.78 3.59 3.29
N THR A 179 -19.35 2.89 4.37
CA THR A 179 -19.67 1.48 4.58
C THR A 179 -21.17 1.24 4.79
N TRP A 180 -21.86 2.13 5.50
CA TRP A 180 -23.32 2.08 5.64
C TRP A 180 -24.01 2.28 4.28
N ILE A 181 -23.54 3.26 3.46
CA ILE A 181 -24.07 3.53 2.12
C ILE A 181 -23.89 2.29 1.22
N GLU A 182 -22.69 1.63 1.20
CA GLU A 182 -22.50 0.42 0.40
C GLU A 182 -23.54 -0.66 0.75
N GLY A 183 -23.83 -0.83 2.04
CA GLY A 183 -24.83 -1.78 2.52
C GLY A 183 -26.26 -1.45 2.09
N GLN A 184 -26.66 -0.18 2.16
CA GLN A 184 -27.99 0.30 1.74
C GLN A 184 -28.20 0.14 0.22
N ILE A 185 -27.21 0.53 -0.58
CA ILE A 185 -27.32 0.49 -2.05
C ILE A 185 -27.28 -0.93 -2.60
N THR A 186 -26.41 -1.80 -2.06
CA THR A 186 -26.18 -3.13 -2.65
C THR A 186 -26.89 -4.27 -1.93
N GLY A 187 -27.40 -4.05 -0.71
CA GLY A 187 -27.88 -5.10 0.18
C GLY A 187 -26.85 -6.17 0.51
N SER A 188 -25.58 -5.81 0.35
CA SER A 188 -24.42 -6.65 0.63
C SER A 188 -23.34 -5.78 1.31
N GLY A 189 -22.09 -6.14 1.20
CA GLY A 189 -21.02 -5.39 1.86
C GLY A 189 -20.81 -5.79 3.31
N ARG A 190 -19.93 -5.06 3.97
CA ARG A 190 -19.53 -5.31 5.37
C ARG A 190 -20.71 -5.35 6.34
N PRO A 191 -21.75 -4.50 6.21
CA PRO A 191 -22.92 -4.53 7.11
C PRO A 191 -23.68 -5.87 7.13
N HIS A 192 -23.68 -6.59 6.04
CA HIS A 192 -24.45 -7.83 5.86
C HIS A 192 -23.61 -9.11 5.96
N GLY A 193 -22.29 -9.03 6.11
CA GLY A 193 -21.39 -10.18 6.23
C GLY A 193 -21.34 -10.77 7.64
N ALA A 194 -21.12 -12.08 7.75
CA ALA A 194 -20.99 -12.78 9.02
C ALA A 194 -19.70 -12.43 9.79
N TRP A 195 -18.66 -12.02 9.08
CA TRP A 195 -17.36 -11.73 9.68
C TRP A 195 -17.36 -10.51 10.60
N ARG A 196 -18.06 -9.40 10.24
CA ARG A 196 -18.12 -8.18 11.06
C ARG A 196 -18.67 -8.44 12.48
N PRO A 197 -19.86 -9.05 12.67
CA PRO A 197 -20.36 -9.32 14.01
C PRO A 197 -19.49 -10.32 14.77
N ALA A 198 -18.90 -11.31 14.11
CA ALA A 198 -17.99 -12.26 14.77
C ALA A 198 -16.76 -11.56 15.36
N LEU A 199 -16.05 -10.70 14.59
CA LEU A 199 -14.90 -9.95 15.08
C LEU A 199 -15.26 -8.95 16.18
N LEU A 200 -16.37 -8.20 16.04
CA LEU A 200 -16.82 -7.25 17.06
C LEU A 200 -17.19 -7.96 18.36
N ARG A 201 -17.81 -9.16 18.29
CA ARG A 201 -18.10 -10.02 19.47
C ARG A 201 -16.80 -10.45 20.17
N GLU A 202 -15.82 -10.97 19.41
CA GLU A 202 -14.52 -11.35 19.97
C GLU A 202 -13.80 -10.18 20.69
N LEU A 203 -13.83 -8.98 20.08
CA LEU A 203 -13.28 -7.78 20.70
C LEU A 203 -14.03 -7.37 21.97
N ALA A 204 -15.36 -7.48 21.97
CA ALA A 204 -16.21 -7.14 23.12
C ALA A 204 -15.99 -8.10 24.29
N LEU A 205 -16.01 -9.42 24.03
CA LEU A 205 -15.80 -10.45 25.05
C LEU A 205 -14.39 -10.36 25.66
N ALA A 206 -13.39 -9.98 24.87
CA ALA A 206 -12.03 -9.76 25.34
C ALA A 206 -11.79 -8.40 26.02
N GLY A 207 -12.79 -7.52 26.11
CA GLY A 207 -12.65 -6.15 26.63
C GLY A 207 -11.71 -5.28 25.77
N ARG A 208 -11.66 -5.51 24.45
CA ARG A 208 -10.72 -4.89 23.51
C ARG A 208 -11.40 -4.11 22.40
N LEU A 209 -12.68 -3.80 22.51
CA LEU A 209 -13.31 -2.83 21.61
C LEU A 209 -12.52 -1.51 21.67
N PRO A 210 -12.25 -0.87 20.51
CA PRO A 210 -11.57 0.42 20.51
C PRO A 210 -12.40 1.44 21.28
N ASN A 211 -11.75 2.27 22.09
CA ASN A 211 -12.42 3.45 22.63
C ASN A 211 -12.63 4.49 21.51
N TYR A 212 -13.40 5.54 21.78
CA TYR A 212 -13.76 6.53 20.77
C TYR A 212 -12.52 7.18 20.11
N ALA A 213 -11.47 7.49 20.86
CA ALA A 213 -10.25 8.08 20.32
C ALA A 213 -9.51 7.12 19.39
N ALA A 214 -9.43 5.84 19.75
CA ALA A 214 -8.77 4.81 18.96
C ALA A 214 -9.59 4.33 17.75
N LEU A 215 -10.89 4.68 17.66
CA LEU A 215 -11.76 4.25 16.57
C LEU A 215 -11.31 4.75 15.19
N SER A 216 -10.68 5.93 15.14
CA SER A 216 -10.06 6.49 13.93
C SER A 216 -8.59 6.12 13.77
N ASP A 217 -7.99 5.52 14.80
CA ASP A 217 -6.58 5.15 14.81
C ASP A 217 -6.33 3.87 14.02
N GLY A 218 -5.21 3.77 13.34
CA GLY A 218 -4.82 2.59 12.54
C GLY A 218 -4.04 1.53 13.32
N GLY A 219 -3.82 1.73 14.63
CA GLY A 219 -2.95 0.89 15.44
C GLY A 219 -3.56 -0.46 15.85
N GLY A 220 -2.68 -1.45 16.06
CA GLY A 220 -3.07 -2.77 16.56
C GLY A 220 -3.63 -3.74 15.52
N TYR A 221 -4.09 -4.90 16.00
CA TYR A 221 -4.69 -5.93 15.15
C TYR A 221 -6.03 -5.43 14.58
N LYS A 222 -6.17 -5.45 13.25
CA LYS A 222 -7.34 -4.92 12.52
C LYS A 222 -7.70 -3.45 12.84
N GLY A 223 -6.83 -2.69 13.54
CA GLY A 223 -7.11 -1.30 13.95
C GLY A 223 -7.50 -0.41 12.77
N GLY A 224 -6.83 -0.50 11.64
CA GLY A 224 -7.19 0.20 10.41
C GLY A 224 -8.60 -0.09 9.89
N SER A 225 -9.16 -1.27 10.21
CA SER A 225 -10.49 -1.69 9.78
C SER A 225 -11.61 -1.23 10.72
N MET A 226 -11.30 -0.83 11.96
CA MET A 226 -12.32 -0.47 12.95
C MET A 226 -13.14 0.75 12.57
N ALA A 227 -12.56 1.72 11.86
CA ALA A 227 -13.29 2.85 11.33
C ALA A 227 -14.45 2.43 10.41
N TYR A 228 -14.25 1.36 9.63
CA TYR A 228 -15.26 0.76 8.76
C TYR A 228 -16.27 -0.09 9.55
N LEU A 229 -15.76 -1.02 10.36
CA LEU A 229 -16.56 -2.09 10.98
C LEU A 229 -17.33 -1.59 12.19
N ALA A 230 -16.63 -1.03 13.18
CA ALA A 230 -17.27 -0.44 14.36
C ALA A 230 -17.92 0.90 14.02
N GLY A 231 -17.32 1.69 13.11
CA GLY A 231 -17.90 2.95 12.64
C GLY A 231 -19.24 2.79 11.93
N SER A 232 -19.38 1.81 11.00
CA SER A 232 -20.66 1.53 10.36
C SER A 232 -21.69 0.96 11.34
N ALA A 233 -21.27 0.05 12.23
CA ALA A 233 -22.16 -0.49 13.26
C ALA A 233 -22.67 0.62 14.22
N PHE A 234 -21.83 1.61 14.53
CA PHE A 234 -22.24 2.76 15.32
C PHE A 234 -23.24 3.64 14.57
N TRP A 235 -23.04 3.90 13.27
CA TRP A 235 -24.01 4.60 12.45
C TRP A 235 -25.35 3.86 12.34
N GLU A 236 -25.34 2.53 12.17
CA GLU A 236 -26.55 1.69 12.18
C GLU A 236 -27.30 1.80 13.51
N TRP A 237 -26.58 1.76 14.63
CA TRP A 237 -27.16 1.92 15.96
C TRP A 237 -27.78 3.30 16.17
N LEU A 238 -27.14 4.37 15.69
CA LEU A 238 -27.66 5.75 15.72
C LEU A 238 -28.91 5.90 14.83
N ALA A 239 -28.88 5.30 13.64
CA ALA A 239 -30.02 5.31 12.71
C ALA A 239 -31.24 4.58 13.30
N ALA A 240 -31.02 3.46 14.00
CA ALA A 240 -32.10 2.74 14.68
C ALA A 240 -32.79 3.59 15.76
N GLN A 241 -32.10 4.57 16.36
CA GLN A 241 -32.66 5.47 17.40
C GLN A 241 -33.34 6.72 16.84
N ARG A 242 -32.82 7.28 15.72
CA ARG A 242 -33.23 8.60 15.22
C ARG A 242 -33.61 8.62 13.74
N GLY A 243 -33.65 7.44 13.09
CA GLY A 243 -33.93 7.28 11.66
C GLY A 243 -32.70 7.56 10.79
N ASP A 244 -32.69 6.98 9.58
CA ASP A 244 -31.58 7.03 8.62
C ASP A 244 -31.20 8.44 8.20
N SER A 245 -32.17 9.35 8.11
CA SER A 245 -31.93 10.76 7.77
C SER A 245 -31.10 11.53 8.81
N SER A 246 -31.00 11.02 10.04
CA SER A 246 -30.25 11.68 11.13
C SER A 246 -28.76 11.89 10.77
N MET A 247 -28.14 10.94 10.08
CA MET A 247 -26.74 11.04 9.62
C MET A 247 -26.56 12.19 8.65
N THR A 248 -27.46 12.33 7.67
CA THR A 248 -27.47 13.45 6.71
C THR A 248 -27.59 14.79 7.43
N LEU A 249 -28.36 14.88 8.51
CA LEU A 249 -28.51 16.10 9.29
C LEU A 249 -27.20 16.53 9.95
N VAL A 250 -26.36 15.60 10.42
CA VAL A 250 -25.02 15.93 10.96
C VAL A 250 -24.19 16.67 9.91
N PHE A 251 -24.07 16.11 8.70
CA PHE A 251 -23.28 16.73 7.62
C PHE A 251 -23.90 18.05 7.11
N ARG A 252 -25.21 18.15 7.08
CA ARG A 252 -25.90 19.42 6.77
C ARG A 252 -25.60 20.51 7.79
N ARG A 253 -25.57 20.19 9.08
CA ARG A 253 -25.23 21.15 10.15
C ARG A 253 -23.76 21.56 10.05
N GLN A 254 -22.85 20.65 9.77
CA GLN A 254 -21.43 20.94 9.62
C GLN A 254 -21.12 21.82 8.41
N SER A 255 -21.90 21.70 7.31
CA SER A 255 -21.75 22.52 6.10
C SER A 255 -22.54 23.85 6.14
N ALA A 256 -23.24 24.15 7.21
CA ALA A 256 -24.04 25.36 7.33
C ALA A 256 -23.21 26.67 7.35
N ARG A 257 -23.86 27.83 7.24
CA ARG A 257 -23.16 29.13 7.32
C ARG A 257 -22.53 29.38 8.69
N ILE A 258 -23.16 28.91 9.77
CA ILE A 258 -22.55 28.93 11.09
C ILE A 258 -21.51 27.83 11.15
N ALA A 259 -20.26 28.21 11.38
CA ALA A 259 -19.18 27.24 11.55
C ALA A 259 -19.42 26.37 12.79
N ARG A 260 -19.37 25.06 12.62
CA ARG A 260 -19.49 24.06 13.68
C ARG A 260 -18.43 22.97 13.48
N SER A 261 -17.88 22.50 14.57
CA SER A 261 -17.11 21.26 14.57
C SER A 261 -18.01 20.06 14.26
N PHE A 262 -17.39 18.92 14.00
CA PHE A 262 -18.12 17.65 13.87
C PHE A 262 -18.92 17.35 15.15
N ASP A 263 -18.30 17.49 16.32
CA ASP A 263 -18.91 17.20 17.62
C ASP A 263 -20.11 18.11 17.90
N GLU A 264 -20.04 19.41 17.61
CA GLU A 264 -21.17 20.35 17.74
C GLU A 264 -22.31 20.02 16.77
N SER A 265 -21.95 19.57 15.55
CA SER A 265 -22.93 19.16 14.55
C SER A 265 -23.62 17.87 14.98
N PHE A 266 -22.87 16.91 15.47
CA PHE A 266 -23.35 15.63 15.99
C PHE A 266 -24.25 15.81 17.21
N ARG A 267 -23.78 16.56 18.22
CA ARG A 267 -24.58 16.86 19.43
C ARG A 267 -25.92 17.52 19.11
N GLY A 268 -25.94 18.38 18.13
CA GLY A 268 -27.17 19.05 17.71
C GLY A 268 -28.22 18.17 17.03
N VAL A 269 -27.84 16.93 16.66
CA VAL A 269 -28.73 15.92 16.08
C VAL A 269 -29.09 14.83 17.11
N TYR A 270 -28.10 14.34 17.84
CA TYR A 270 -28.28 13.20 18.74
C TYR A 270 -28.48 13.59 20.21
N GLY A 271 -28.23 14.84 20.58
CA GLY A 271 -28.42 15.36 21.92
C GLY A 271 -27.18 15.31 22.81
N ASP A 272 -26.23 14.44 22.51
CA ASP A 272 -24.99 14.26 23.27
C ASP A 272 -23.72 14.19 22.36
N ALA A 273 -22.55 14.23 23.01
CA ALA A 273 -21.27 14.15 22.31
C ALA A 273 -21.07 12.77 21.64
N PRO A 274 -20.38 12.69 20.51
CA PRO A 274 -20.17 11.43 19.83
C PRO A 274 -19.43 10.41 20.71
N ALA A 275 -18.50 10.85 21.58
CA ALA A 275 -17.80 9.97 22.49
C ALA A 275 -18.73 9.33 23.55
N THR A 276 -19.68 10.08 24.08
CA THR A 276 -20.70 9.59 25.05
C THR A 276 -21.62 8.58 24.36
N MET A 277 -22.15 8.92 23.20
CA MET A 277 -23.01 8.01 22.43
C MET A 277 -22.29 6.73 22.02
N TYR A 278 -20.99 6.82 21.67
CA TYR A 278 -20.17 5.64 21.37
C TYR A 278 -19.95 4.75 22.60
N ALA A 279 -19.82 5.33 23.80
CA ALA A 279 -19.73 4.56 25.05
C ALA A 279 -21.03 3.78 25.31
N HIS A 280 -22.20 4.38 25.10
CA HIS A 280 -23.49 3.69 25.20
C HIS A 280 -23.62 2.55 24.18
N PHE A 281 -23.27 2.83 22.90
CA PHE A 281 -23.20 1.81 21.84
C PHE A 281 -22.29 0.64 22.23
N SER A 282 -21.07 0.93 22.72
CA SER A 282 -20.10 -0.09 23.11
C SER A 282 -20.60 -0.95 24.27
N ALA A 283 -21.28 -0.35 25.24
CA ALA A 283 -21.88 -1.07 26.35
C ALA A 283 -23.00 -2.02 25.88
N GLU A 284 -23.91 -1.54 25.02
CA GLU A 284 -24.97 -2.35 24.44
C GLU A 284 -24.45 -3.48 23.56
N LEU A 285 -23.44 -3.18 22.70
CA LEU A 285 -22.76 -4.16 21.89
C LEU A 285 -22.11 -5.26 22.73
N THR A 286 -21.48 -4.87 23.84
CA THR A 286 -20.85 -5.82 24.77
C THR A 286 -21.90 -6.71 25.44
N ALA A 287 -23.00 -6.14 25.93
CA ALA A 287 -24.09 -6.91 26.53
C ALA A 287 -24.70 -7.93 25.55
N LYS A 288 -24.95 -7.53 24.29
CA LYS A 288 -25.42 -8.43 23.23
C LYS A 288 -24.37 -9.52 22.92
N SER A 289 -23.07 -9.17 22.92
CA SER A 289 -22.00 -10.15 22.69
C SER A 289 -21.99 -11.24 23.77
N PHE A 290 -22.16 -10.87 25.04
CA PHE A 290 -22.28 -11.83 26.14
C PHE A 290 -23.56 -12.67 26.04
N ALA A 291 -24.67 -12.10 25.58
CA ALA A 291 -25.91 -12.86 25.37
C ALA A 291 -25.74 -13.94 24.29
N VAL A 292 -25.07 -13.58 23.17
CA VAL A 292 -24.75 -14.55 22.09
C VAL A 292 -23.80 -15.64 22.60
N ASP A 293 -22.75 -15.28 23.33
CA ASP A 293 -21.79 -16.22 23.92
C ASP A 293 -22.50 -17.19 24.87
N THR A 294 -23.34 -16.68 25.77
CA THR A 294 -24.14 -17.50 26.70
C THR A 294 -25.02 -18.49 25.93
N ALA A 295 -25.68 -18.05 24.87
CA ALA A 295 -26.53 -18.91 24.05
C ALA A 295 -25.74 -19.99 23.30
N LEU A 296 -24.51 -19.66 22.82
CA LEU A 296 -23.61 -20.63 22.18
C LEU A 296 -23.10 -21.67 23.19
N ARG A 297 -22.68 -21.24 24.38
CA ARG A 297 -22.20 -22.13 25.45
C ARG A 297 -23.29 -23.04 25.98
N ALA A 298 -24.50 -22.55 26.10
CA ALA A 298 -25.68 -23.38 26.51
C ALA A 298 -25.97 -24.52 25.53
N ARG A 299 -25.63 -24.33 24.24
CA ARG A 299 -25.73 -25.36 23.19
C ARG A 299 -24.47 -26.23 23.07
N GLY A 300 -23.43 -25.95 23.82
CA GLY A 300 -22.15 -26.66 23.77
C GLY A 300 -21.26 -26.15 22.62
N LEU A 301 -20.12 -25.53 22.97
CA LEU A 301 -19.10 -25.18 21.98
C LEU A 301 -18.36 -26.42 21.49
N VAL A 302 -18.07 -26.46 20.19
CA VAL A 302 -17.25 -27.47 19.51
C VAL A 302 -16.15 -26.75 18.76
N GLU A 303 -15.10 -26.38 19.50
CA GLU A 303 -13.96 -25.61 18.98
C GLU A 303 -12.67 -26.44 18.89
N GLY A 304 -12.66 -27.65 19.41
CA GLY A 304 -11.48 -28.51 19.46
C GLY A 304 -10.34 -27.95 20.32
N THR A 305 -9.19 -28.59 20.19
CA THR A 305 -7.97 -28.25 20.95
C THR A 305 -7.19 -27.13 20.28
N ARG A 306 -6.77 -26.11 21.04
CA ARG A 306 -5.84 -25.07 20.55
C ARG A 306 -4.43 -25.62 20.51
N LEU A 307 -3.82 -25.65 19.32
CA LEU A 307 -2.44 -26.07 19.13
C LEU A 307 -1.46 -24.90 19.29
N ALA A 308 -1.78 -23.73 18.72
CA ALA A 308 -0.92 -22.56 18.83
C ALA A 308 -1.76 -21.27 18.76
N ARG A 309 -1.25 -20.20 19.39
CA ARG A 309 -1.79 -18.83 19.29
C ARG A 309 -0.77 -17.90 18.64
N PHE A 310 -1.23 -17.13 17.67
CA PHE A 310 -0.43 -16.15 16.92
C PHE A 310 -1.00 -14.75 17.10
N THR A 311 -0.13 -13.79 17.39
CA THR A 311 -0.52 -12.38 17.32
C THR A 311 -0.53 -11.92 15.86
N GLY A 312 -1.68 -11.44 15.38
CA GLY A 312 -1.87 -11.03 14.00
C GLY A 312 -2.40 -12.14 13.09
N PHE A 313 -2.43 -11.84 11.78
CA PHE A 313 -2.92 -12.74 10.76
C PHE A 313 -1.95 -13.91 10.50
N VAL A 314 -2.49 -15.07 10.12
CA VAL A 314 -1.74 -16.26 9.69
C VAL A 314 -2.40 -16.83 8.44
N GLY A 315 -1.62 -17.20 7.43
CA GLY A 315 -2.08 -17.92 6.23
C GLY A 315 -1.70 -19.40 6.28
N GLY A 316 -2.50 -20.24 5.72
CA GLY A 316 -2.43 -21.70 5.83
C GLY A 316 -3.48 -22.20 6.84
N PRO A 317 -3.44 -23.43 7.37
CA PRO A 317 -2.31 -24.38 7.36
C PRO A 317 -2.23 -25.22 6.07
N ALA A 318 -1.00 -25.54 5.65
CA ALA A 318 -0.73 -26.59 4.68
C ALA A 318 -0.12 -27.80 5.37
N LEU A 319 -0.53 -28.98 4.97
CA LEU A 319 -0.12 -30.25 5.57
C LEU A 319 0.56 -31.15 4.55
N THR A 320 1.57 -31.91 4.96
CA THR A 320 2.00 -33.08 4.20
C THR A 320 0.94 -34.19 4.27
N ALA A 321 0.87 -35.05 3.28
CA ALA A 321 -0.12 -36.13 3.21
C ALA A 321 -0.06 -37.09 4.41
N ASP A 322 1.09 -37.21 5.06
CA ASP A 322 1.28 -37.99 6.30
C ASP A 322 0.98 -37.20 7.60
N GLY A 323 0.67 -35.89 7.48
CA GLY A 323 0.37 -35.02 8.61
C GLY A 323 1.58 -34.65 9.50
N ARG A 324 2.81 -35.03 9.12
CA ARG A 324 3.99 -34.80 9.96
C ARG A 324 4.53 -33.39 9.91
N HIS A 325 4.27 -32.66 8.83
CA HIS A 325 4.72 -31.28 8.66
C HIS A 325 3.54 -30.35 8.43
N ILE A 326 3.66 -29.17 9.01
CA ILE A 326 2.73 -28.04 8.82
C ILE A 326 3.54 -26.86 8.28
N ALA A 327 3.05 -26.23 7.21
CA ALA A 327 3.56 -24.96 6.74
C ALA A 327 2.55 -23.84 7.00
N LEU A 328 3.04 -22.69 7.46
CA LEU A 328 2.25 -21.49 7.77
C LEU A 328 2.93 -20.25 7.18
N ALA A 329 2.13 -19.34 6.65
CA ALA A 329 2.58 -18.00 6.28
C ALA A 329 2.30 -17.03 7.44
N LEU A 330 3.34 -16.33 7.87
CA LEU A 330 3.32 -15.34 8.94
C LEU A 330 3.66 -13.96 8.35
N PRO A 331 2.68 -13.17 7.91
CA PRO A 331 2.92 -11.88 7.25
C PRO A 331 3.33 -10.77 8.24
N GLY A 332 3.82 -11.09 9.37
CA GLY A 332 4.56 -10.29 10.33
C GLY A 332 3.94 -9.00 10.85
N GLN A 333 3.67 -8.93 12.15
CA GLN A 333 3.58 -7.66 12.88
C GLN A 333 4.88 -7.48 13.70
N GLY A 334 5.67 -6.45 13.35
CA GLY A 334 6.94 -6.17 14.03
C GLY A 334 8.11 -7.10 13.66
N ALA A 335 7.91 -8.08 12.77
CA ALA A 335 8.92 -8.98 12.25
C ALA A 335 8.82 -9.11 10.73
N SER A 336 9.85 -9.66 10.04
CA SER A 336 9.77 -9.95 8.60
C SER A 336 8.62 -10.89 8.26
N PRO A 337 7.87 -10.65 7.17
CA PRO A 337 7.02 -11.67 6.56
C PRO A 337 7.83 -12.95 6.30
N ARG A 338 7.28 -14.09 6.68
CA ARG A 338 7.99 -15.36 6.56
C ARG A 338 7.03 -16.54 6.38
N VAL A 339 7.51 -17.58 5.74
CA VAL A 339 6.88 -18.91 5.73
C VAL A 339 7.69 -19.80 6.65
N ILE A 340 7.03 -20.54 7.52
CA ILE A 340 7.65 -21.52 8.41
C ILE A 340 7.17 -22.93 8.09
N VAL A 341 8.06 -23.90 8.26
CA VAL A 341 7.73 -25.33 8.28
C VAL A 341 8.02 -25.86 9.67
N THR A 342 7.07 -26.57 10.27
CA THR A 342 7.16 -27.12 11.63
C THR A 342 6.46 -28.48 11.70
N THR A 343 6.58 -29.16 12.85
CA THR A 343 5.75 -30.33 13.19
C THR A 343 4.49 -29.90 13.93
N PRO A 344 3.43 -30.72 14.00
CA PRO A 344 2.24 -30.43 14.79
C PRO A 344 2.48 -30.43 16.32
N ASP A 345 3.68 -30.80 16.76
CA ASP A 345 4.02 -30.86 18.18
C ASP A 345 4.06 -29.48 18.80
N THR A 346 3.38 -29.32 19.90
CA THR A 346 3.30 -28.05 20.61
C THR A 346 3.66 -28.20 22.09
N GLN A 347 4.14 -27.13 22.69
CA GLN A 347 4.55 -27.10 24.09
C GLN A 347 4.23 -25.73 24.72
N LEU A 348 3.93 -25.72 26.02
CA LEU A 348 3.77 -24.49 26.78
C LEU A 348 5.09 -23.79 27.03
N VAL A 349 6.09 -24.51 27.48
CA VAL A 349 7.44 -24.00 27.81
C VAL A 349 8.49 -25.01 27.34
N SER A 350 9.44 -24.57 26.53
CA SER A 350 10.56 -25.43 26.06
C SER A 350 11.54 -25.71 27.19
N LYS A 351 12.36 -26.78 27.03
CA LYS A 351 13.44 -27.11 27.98
C LYS A 351 14.42 -25.93 28.14
N ALA A 352 14.85 -25.34 27.03
CA ALA A 352 15.77 -24.21 27.01
C ALA A 352 15.22 -22.98 27.76
N GLU A 353 13.91 -22.71 27.65
CA GLU A 353 13.27 -21.60 28.39
C GLU A 353 13.20 -21.90 29.89
N ARG A 354 12.89 -23.13 30.29
CA ARG A 354 12.93 -23.51 31.71
C ARG A 354 14.33 -23.31 32.33
N GLU A 355 15.37 -23.72 31.59
CA GLU A 355 16.74 -23.51 32.02
C GLU A 355 17.15 -22.04 32.04
N GLN A 356 16.69 -21.24 31.06
CA GLN A 356 16.92 -19.79 31.04
C GLN A 356 16.22 -19.11 32.21
N LEU A 357 14.97 -19.46 32.48
CA LEU A 357 14.22 -18.95 33.64
C LEU A 357 14.88 -19.29 34.92
N ALA A 358 15.32 -20.55 35.11
CA ALA A 358 16.04 -20.96 36.30
C ALA A 358 17.31 -20.14 36.52
N ARG A 359 18.07 -19.87 35.45
CA ARG A 359 19.25 -18.98 35.54
C ARG A 359 18.89 -17.52 35.86
N SER A 360 17.77 -16.99 35.33
CA SER A 360 17.30 -15.64 35.66
C SER A 360 16.92 -15.54 37.13
N LEU A 361 16.13 -16.49 37.65
CA LEU A 361 15.73 -16.55 39.05
C LEU A 361 16.91 -16.72 40.01
N GLN A 362 17.98 -17.43 39.59
CA GLN A 362 19.22 -17.52 40.39
C GLN A 362 19.97 -16.19 40.47
N ARG A 363 19.90 -15.35 39.45
CA ARG A 363 20.53 -14.02 39.41
C ARG A 363 19.70 -12.99 40.17
N ASP A 364 18.39 -13.05 39.99
CA ASP A 364 17.42 -12.16 40.64
C ASP A 364 16.14 -12.92 40.95
N SER A 365 15.87 -13.15 42.22
CA SER A 365 14.68 -13.86 42.72
C SER A 365 13.38 -13.11 42.44
N GLN A 366 13.44 -11.84 42.04
CA GLN A 366 12.30 -11.04 41.69
C GLN A 366 11.97 -11.12 40.18
N ASP A 367 12.86 -11.66 39.32
CA ASP A 367 12.68 -11.83 37.87
C ASP A 367 11.82 -13.06 37.58
N VAL A 368 10.53 -13.00 37.97
CA VAL A 368 9.57 -14.07 37.73
C VAL A 368 9.07 -14.04 36.27
N ALA A 369 9.04 -15.20 35.62
CA ALA A 369 8.56 -15.32 34.26
C ALA A 369 7.06 -14.98 34.13
N ALA A 370 6.69 -14.37 33.01
CA ALA A 370 5.29 -14.26 32.64
C ALA A 370 4.67 -15.66 32.46
N VAL A 371 3.49 -15.85 33.02
CA VAL A 371 2.72 -17.09 32.86
C VAL A 371 2.29 -17.22 31.39
N ARG A 372 2.63 -18.35 30.76
CA ARG A 372 2.14 -18.74 29.45
C ARG A 372 0.99 -19.73 29.59
N ILE A 373 -0.14 -19.35 29.09
CA ILE A 373 -1.38 -20.15 29.15
C ILE A 373 -1.71 -20.80 27.80
N TYR A 374 -0.96 -20.47 26.73
CA TYR A 374 -1.19 -20.98 25.38
C TYR A 374 -0.01 -21.77 24.86
N PRO A 375 -0.23 -22.96 24.24
CA PRO A 375 0.83 -23.72 23.60
C PRO A 375 1.36 -22.97 22.36
N ARG A 376 2.57 -23.32 21.97
CA ARG A 376 3.21 -22.88 20.73
C ARG A 376 3.98 -24.02 20.10
N PHE A 377 4.23 -23.91 18.84
CA PHE A 377 5.11 -24.84 18.13
C PHE A 377 6.52 -24.86 18.70
N ALA A 378 7.19 -25.99 18.58
CA ALA A 378 8.62 -26.08 18.74
C ALA A 378 9.33 -25.14 17.74
N LYS A 379 10.66 -25.04 17.84
CA LYS A 379 11.45 -24.25 16.87
C LYS A 379 11.13 -24.74 15.45
N PRO A 380 10.83 -23.82 14.50
CA PRO A 380 10.58 -24.19 13.12
C PRO A 380 11.74 -25.00 12.53
N LEU A 381 11.45 -26.03 11.77
CA LEU A 381 12.40 -26.83 11.02
C LEU A 381 13.10 -26.00 9.96
N ALA A 382 12.34 -25.14 9.28
CA ALA A 382 12.85 -24.20 8.29
C ALA A 382 12.02 -22.89 8.30
N THR A 383 12.67 -21.81 7.84
CA THR A 383 12.04 -20.49 7.74
C THR A 383 12.52 -19.78 6.48
N LEU A 384 11.60 -19.41 5.60
CA LEU A 384 11.85 -18.59 4.43
C LEU A 384 11.38 -17.16 4.71
N THR A 385 12.29 -16.20 4.62
CA THR A 385 11.99 -14.77 4.70
C THR A 385 11.96 -14.13 3.31
N ALA A 386 11.53 -12.87 3.24
CA ALA A 386 11.58 -12.11 1.99
C ALA A 386 12.97 -12.14 1.35
N ARG A 387 13.05 -12.36 0.03
CA ARG A 387 14.29 -12.42 -0.74
C ARG A 387 14.20 -11.60 -2.02
N ARG A 388 15.26 -10.86 -2.34
CA ARG A 388 15.37 -10.06 -3.57
C ARG A 388 14.13 -9.17 -3.81
N GLY A 389 13.57 -8.56 -2.74
CA GLY A 389 12.37 -7.72 -2.83
C GLY A 389 11.05 -8.48 -3.03
N ARG A 390 11.07 -9.81 -2.99
CA ARG A 390 9.87 -10.64 -3.06
C ARG A 390 9.46 -11.12 -1.67
N ILE A 391 8.17 -11.11 -1.41
CA ILE A 391 7.55 -11.75 -0.23
C ILE A 391 6.88 -13.05 -0.67
N PHE A 392 6.70 -13.97 0.27
CA PHE A 392 6.17 -15.30 0.02
C PHE A 392 4.98 -15.58 0.94
N GLY A 393 3.98 -16.28 0.40
CA GLY A 393 2.76 -16.65 1.10
C GLY A 393 2.14 -17.95 0.55
N ASN A 394 0.95 -18.28 1.04
CA ASN A 394 0.12 -19.41 0.59
C ASN A 394 0.90 -20.72 0.37
N PRO A 395 1.61 -21.25 1.39
CA PRO A 395 2.39 -22.48 1.24
C PRO A 395 1.51 -23.69 0.96
N ARG A 396 1.98 -24.58 0.04
CA ARG A 396 1.39 -25.91 -0.20
C ARG A 396 2.50 -26.90 -0.45
N PHE A 397 2.47 -28.05 0.19
CA PHE A 397 3.46 -29.10 -0.06
C PHE A 397 3.24 -29.77 -1.42
N ILE A 398 4.33 -29.93 -2.18
CA ILE A 398 4.33 -30.64 -3.47
C ILE A 398 4.57 -32.14 -3.26
N ASP A 399 5.39 -32.48 -2.27
CA ASP A 399 5.77 -33.87 -1.98
C ASP A 399 5.36 -34.29 -0.56
N SER A 400 5.14 -35.57 -0.37
CA SER A 400 4.80 -36.17 0.93
C SER A 400 5.93 -36.12 1.96
N ALA A 401 7.17 -35.96 1.52
CA ALA A 401 8.33 -35.87 2.39
C ALA A 401 8.53 -34.47 3.02
N GLY A 402 7.73 -33.47 2.62
CA GLY A 402 7.81 -32.10 3.13
C GLY A 402 9.06 -31.32 2.67
N LYS A 403 9.68 -31.74 1.55
CA LYS A 403 10.91 -31.14 1.03
C LYS A 403 10.66 -29.97 0.09
N LEU A 404 9.57 -29.99 -0.66
CA LEU A 404 9.23 -29.00 -1.66
C LEU A 404 7.91 -28.31 -1.31
N LEU A 405 7.92 -26.99 -1.24
CA LEU A 405 6.74 -26.15 -1.08
C LEU A 405 6.50 -25.30 -2.32
N LEU A 406 5.27 -25.33 -2.82
CA LEU A 406 4.72 -24.33 -3.72
C LEU A 406 4.35 -23.10 -2.89
N LEU A 407 4.75 -21.94 -3.35
CA LEU A 407 4.52 -20.65 -2.70
C LEU A 407 4.00 -19.64 -3.69
N GLU A 408 3.17 -18.77 -3.23
CA GLU A 408 2.86 -17.51 -3.90
C GLU A 408 3.99 -16.51 -3.63
N SER A 409 4.42 -15.80 -4.66
CA SER A 409 5.52 -14.84 -4.63
C SER A 409 5.08 -13.49 -5.20
N TRP A 410 5.21 -12.43 -4.42
CA TRP A 410 4.83 -11.07 -4.84
C TRP A 410 6.05 -10.24 -5.19
N SER A 411 6.01 -9.56 -6.35
CA SER A 411 7.07 -8.66 -6.81
C SER A 411 6.51 -7.43 -7.49
N THR A 412 7.25 -6.31 -7.40
CA THR A 412 6.95 -5.09 -8.14
C THR A 412 7.57 -5.17 -9.53
N ARG A 413 6.81 -4.85 -10.57
CA ARG A 413 7.23 -4.84 -11.98
C ARG A 413 7.80 -3.47 -12.38
N HIS A 414 8.37 -3.41 -13.60
CA HIS A 414 8.97 -2.19 -14.15
C HIS A 414 8.00 -1.01 -14.34
N ASP A 415 6.70 -1.27 -14.46
CA ASP A 415 5.64 -0.26 -14.53
C ASP A 415 5.10 0.12 -13.14
N GLY A 416 5.71 -0.43 -12.09
CA GLY A 416 5.32 -0.22 -10.69
C GLY A 416 4.20 -1.14 -10.21
N THR A 417 3.54 -1.88 -11.11
CA THR A 417 2.47 -2.81 -10.71
C THR A 417 3.03 -4.00 -9.92
N GLN A 418 2.20 -4.58 -9.07
CA GLN A 418 2.52 -5.82 -8.37
C GLN A 418 1.69 -6.96 -8.96
N ARG A 419 2.32 -8.11 -9.15
CA ARG A 419 1.65 -9.32 -9.64
C ARG A 419 2.11 -10.52 -8.81
N PRO A 420 1.17 -11.38 -8.41
CA PRO A 420 1.50 -12.66 -7.80
C PRO A 420 2.04 -13.63 -8.86
N ASP A 421 3.04 -14.39 -8.45
CA ASP A 421 3.68 -15.44 -9.22
C ASP A 421 3.87 -16.69 -8.35
N LEU A 422 4.17 -17.82 -8.97
CA LEU A 422 4.46 -19.06 -8.25
C LEU A 422 5.98 -19.30 -8.13
N ALA A 423 6.37 -19.79 -6.97
CA ALA A 423 7.73 -20.22 -6.68
C ALA A 423 7.74 -21.58 -5.96
N ILE A 424 8.82 -22.33 -6.11
CA ILE A 424 9.04 -23.56 -5.37
C ILE A 424 10.24 -23.37 -4.45
N TRP A 425 10.02 -23.59 -3.16
CA TRP A 425 11.05 -23.58 -2.14
C TRP A 425 11.45 -25.00 -1.76
N ASN A 426 12.74 -25.32 -1.91
CA ASN A 426 13.32 -26.53 -1.35
C ASN A 426 13.74 -26.26 0.10
N VAL A 427 13.06 -26.89 1.04
CA VAL A 427 13.21 -26.67 2.48
C VAL A 427 14.60 -27.09 2.98
N GLN A 428 15.19 -28.12 2.39
CA GLN A 428 16.50 -28.67 2.83
C GLN A 428 17.65 -27.82 2.32
N SER A 429 17.66 -27.48 1.01
CA SER A 429 18.74 -26.70 0.39
C SER A 429 18.54 -25.19 0.53
N ASP A 430 17.37 -24.76 1.04
CA ASP A 430 16.95 -23.36 1.12
C ASP A 430 16.89 -22.64 -0.25
N ALA A 431 16.87 -23.37 -1.37
CA ALA A 431 16.81 -22.86 -2.72
C ALA A 431 15.39 -22.51 -3.11
N VAL A 432 15.20 -21.34 -3.77
CA VAL A 432 13.91 -20.89 -4.33
C VAL A 432 14.03 -20.81 -5.85
N ARG A 433 13.16 -21.54 -6.56
CA ARG A 433 12.99 -21.50 -8.01
C ARG A 433 11.66 -20.82 -8.34
N PHE A 434 11.70 -19.77 -9.14
CA PHE A 434 10.49 -19.14 -9.65
C PHE A 434 9.91 -19.97 -10.80
N VAL A 435 8.62 -20.22 -10.76
CA VAL A 435 7.86 -21.01 -11.74
C VAL A 435 7.28 -20.11 -12.82
N THR A 436 6.68 -18.98 -12.41
CA THR A 436 6.10 -17.98 -13.31
C THR A 436 6.76 -16.62 -13.12
N ASP A 437 6.58 -15.71 -14.09
CA ASP A 437 7.05 -14.32 -14.03
C ASP A 437 5.99 -13.36 -14.59
N GLY A 438 5.26 -12.69 -13.69
CA GLY A 438 4.20 -11.74 -13.99
C GLY A 438 2.93 -12.38 -14.53
N ALA A 439 2.68 -13.63 -14.21
CA ALA A 439 1.51 -14.37 -14.68
C ALA A 439 0.20 -13.99 -13.96
N ALA A 440 0.28 -13.22 -12.87
CA ALA A 440 -0.87 -12.85 -12.03
C ALA A 440 -1.60 -14.08 -11.45
N VAL A 441 -0.83 -15.09 -11.06
CA VAL A 441 -1.32 -16.39 -10.59
C VAL A 441 -1.18 -16.49 -9.07
N GLN A 442 -2.28 -16.78 -8.38
CA GLN A 442 -2.35 -16.83 -6.92
C GLN A 442 -3.16 -18.04 -6.44
N ASP A 443 -3.16 -18.28 -5.13
CA ASP A 443 -3.93 -19.30 -4.42
C ASP A 443 -3.79 -20.71 -5.03
N ALA A 444 -2.56 -21.10 -5.35
CA ALA A 444 -2.27 -22.33 -6.07
C ALA A 444 -2.21 -23.55 -5.16
N ASP A 445 -2.72 -24.69 -5.66
CA ASP A 445 -2.65 -26.00 -5.02
C ASP A 445 -2.01 -27.03 -5.98
N PRO A 446 -0.92 -27.74 -5.60
CA PRO A 446 -0.25 -28.69 -6.49
C PRO A 446 -1.10 -29.95 -6.67
N SER A 447 -1.06 -30.52 -7.88
CA SER A 447 -1.64 -31.84 -8.17
C SER A 447 -0.92 -32.92 -7.38
N PRO A 448 -1.58 -34.06 -7.05
CA PRO A 448 -0.95 -35.14 -6.27
C PRO A 448 0.30 -35.74 -6.91
N ASP A 449 0.43 -35.68 -8.24
CA ASP A 449 1.61 -36.12 -8.99
C ASP A 449 2.76 -35.08 -9.00
N GLY A 450 2.52 -33.86 -8.44
CA GLY A 450 3.50 -32.79 -8.36
C GLY A 450 3.88 -32.14 -9.70
N THR A 451 3.18 -32.41 -10.80
CA THR A 451 3.52 -31.91 -12.13
C THR A 451 2.85 -30.58 -12.47
N ARG A 452 1.69 -30.33 -11.95
CA ARG A 452 0.85 -29.16 -12.22
C ARG A 452 0.35 -28.52 -10.91
N ALA A 453 -0.17 -27.31 -11.00
CA ALA A 453 -0.96 -26.70 -9.94
C ALA A 453 -2.28 -26.15 -10.50
N ALA A 454 -3.40 -26.34 -9.76
CA ALA A 454 -4.59 -25.55 -9.97
C ALA A 454 -4.41 -24.21 -9.28
N ALA A 455 -4.76 -23.12 -9.93
CA ALA A 455 -4.55 -21.78 -9.40
C ALA A 455 -5.59 -20.80 -9.95
N ILE A 456 -5.64 -19.60 -9.37
CA ILE A 456 -6.48 -18.51 -9.85
C ILE A 456 -5.59 -17.48 -10.54
N ARG A 457 -5.97 -17.09 -11.76
CA ARG A 457 -5.32 -16.03 -12.53
C ARG A 457 -6.25 -14.84 -12.64
N CYS A 458 -5.91 -13.73 -11.99
CA CYS A 458 -6.70 -12.50 -12.04
C CYS A 458 -6.01 -11.44 -12.92
N VAL A 459 -6.65 -11.06 -14.03
CA VAL A 459 -6.17 -10.01 -14.95
C VAL A 459 -7.35 -9.13 -15.33
N GLY A 460 -7.22 -7.82 -15.16
CA GLY A 460 -8.24 -6.86 -15.56
C GLY A 460 -9.60 -7.05 -14.87
N GLY A 461 -9.62 -7.61 -13.66
CA GLY A 461 -10.85 -7.88 -12.89
C GLY A 461 -11.56 -9.18 -13.27
N VAL A 462 -10.96 -10.00 -14.13
CA VAL A 462 -11.45 -11.34 -14.48
C VAL A 462 -10.54 -12.37 -13.84
N CYS A 463 -11.09 -13.26 -13.04
CA CYS A 463 -10.36 -14.29 -12.29
C CYS A 463 -10.72 -15.69 -12.82
N ASP A 464 -9.84 -16.27 -13.63
CA ASP A 464 -9.95 -17.59 -14.23
C ASP A 464 -9.41 -18.67 -13.28
N LEU A 465 -10.03 -19.87 -13.32
CA LEU A 465 -9.39 -21.08 -12.80
C LEU A 465 -8.44 -21.61 -13.86
N VAL A 466 -7.15 -21.79 -13.51
CA VAL A 466 -6.10 -22.20 -14.44
C VAL A 466 -5.30 -23.37 -13.93
N LEU A 467 -4.65 -24.10 -14.86
CA LEU A 467 -3.63 -25.08 -14.59
C LEU A 467 -2.26 -24.50 -14.93
N VAL A 468 -1.31 -24.63 -14.02
CA VAL A 468 0.08 -24.17 -14.19
C VAL A 468 1.02 -25.36 -14.20
N SER A 469 1.82 -25.53 -15.26
CA SER A 469 2.89 -26.51 -15.29
C SER A 469 4.01 -26.11 -14.32
N LEU A 470 4.31 -26.93 -13.33
CA LEU A 470 5.33 -26.62 -12.33
C LEU A 470 6.76 -26.75 -12.87
N SER A 471 6.98 -27.43 -14.01
CA SER A 471 8.29 -27.53 -14.65
C SER A 471 8.65 -26.31 -15.49
N ILE A 472 7.73 -25.83 -16.35
CA ILE A 472 7.97 -24.80 -17.36
C ILE A 472 7.19 -23.51 -17.14
N GLY A 473 6.29 -23.44 -16.15
CA GLY A 473 5.48 -22.24 -15.84
C GLY A 473 4.36 -21.93 -16.84
N ALA A 474 4.06 -22.81 -17.79
CA ALA A 474 2.96 -22.61 -18.74
C ALA A 474 1.61 -22.58 -18.00
N VAL A 475 0.78 -21.59 -18.34
CA VAL A 475 -0.55 -21.38 -17.74
C VAL A 475 -1.62 -21.70 -18.79
N THR A 476 -2.56 -22.58 -18.44
CA THR A 476 -3.68 -22.97 -19.29
C THR A 476 -5.00 -22.73 -18.54
N THR A 477 -5.94 -22.01 -19.17
CA THR A 477 -7.25 -21.77 -18.56
C THR A 477 -8.09 -23.04 -18.55
N LEU A 478 -8.62 -23.39 -17.38
CA LEU A 478 -9.53 -24.52 -17.17
C LEU A 478 -10.98 -24.05 -17.15
N GLN A 479 -11.26 -22.94 -16.46
CA GLN A 479 -12.56 -22.30 -16.43
C GLN A 479 -12.41 -20.77 -16.56
N HIS A 480 -13.23 -20.17 -17.43
CA HIS A 480 -13.24 -18.71 -17.60
C HIS A 480 -14.09 -18.04 -16.52
N GLY A 481 -13.51 -17.04 -15.90
CA GLY A 481 -14.20 -16.06 -15.06
C GLY A 481 -14.90 -14.98 -15.87
N ALA A 482 -15.52 -14.06 -15.17
CA ALA A 482 -16.11 -12.84 -15.70
C ALA A 482 -16.14 -11.77 -14.61
N PRO A 483 -16.39 -10.49 -14.90
CA PRO A 483 -16.57 -9.48 -13.86
C PRO A 483 -17.65 -9.83 -12.81
N THR A 484 -18.57 -10.71 -13.18
CA THR A 484 -19.67 -11.22 -12.32
C THR A 484 -19.53 -12.70 -11.96
N LYS A 485 -18.44 -13.35 -12.34
CA LYS A 485 -18.17 -14.75 -12.01
C LYS A 485 -16.71 -14.91 -11.59
N VAL A 486 -16.50 -15.15 -10.30
CA VAL A 486 -15.18 -15.17 -9.67
C VAL A 486 -14.88 -16.57 -9.16
N TYR A 487 -13.71 -17.09 -9.48
CA TYR A 487 -13.18 -18.32 -8.92
C TYR A 487 -12.16 -18.00 -7.83
N ASN A 488 -12.10 -18.82 -6.76
CA ASN A 488 -11.14 -18.69 -5.67
C ASN A 488 -10.90 -20.03 -4.99
N HIS A 489 -9.77 -20.18 -4.32
CA HIS A 489 -9.45 -21.29 -3.42
C HIS A 489 -9.58 -22.69 -4.06
N PRO A 490 -8.87 -22.98 -5.19
CA PRO A 490 -8.89 -24.30 -5.81
C PRO A 490 -8.10 -25.31 -4.98
N ARG A 491 -8.59 -26.55 -4.85
CA ARG A 491 -7.91 -27.66 -4.16
C ARG A 491 -8.12 -28.97 -4.91
N TRP A 492 -7.01 -29.71 -5.11
CA TRP A 492 -7.06 -31.03 -5.74
C TRP A 492 -7.62 -32.11 -4.83
N SER A 493 -8.37 -33.04 -5.42
CA SER A 493 -8.67 -34.33 -4.76
C SER A 493 -7.39 -35.15 -4.61
N PRO A 494 -7.27 -35.98 -3.54
CA PRO A 494 -6.06 -36.79 -3.31
C PRO A 494 -5.73 -37.77 -4.45
N ASP A 495 -6.72 -38.17 -5.24
CA ASP A 495 -6.57 -39.07 -6.42
C ASP A 495 -6.28 -38.30 -7.73
N GLY A 496 -6.29 -36.95 -7.69
CA GLY A 496 -6.06 -36.10 -8.86
C GLY A 496 -7.20 -36.05 -9.88
N SER A 497 -8.35 -36.66 -9.58
CA SER A 497 -9.49 -36.75 -10.51
C SER A 497 -10.35 -35.49 -10.55
N ARG A 498 -10.31 -34.65 -9.51
CA ARG A 498 -11.18 -33.47 -9.38
C ARG A 498 -10.46 -32.31 -8.71
N ILE A 499 -10.98 -31.10 -8.95
CA ILE A 499 -10.61 -29.86 -8.24
C ILE A 499 -11.88 -29.33 -7.60
N VAL A 500 -11.88 -29.10 -6.29
CA VAL A 500 -12.92 -28.29 -5.64
C VAL A 500 -12.50 -26.83 -5.71
N VAL A 501 -13.43 -25.93 -6.02
CA VAL A 501 -13.20 -24.50 -6.12
C VAL A 501 -14.38 -23.71 -5.55
N SER A 502 -14.10 -22.60 -4.90
CA SER A 502 -15.12 -21.63 -4.53
C SER A 502 -15.48 -20.80 -5.76
N VAL A 503 -16.76 -20.68 -6.07
CA VAL A 503 -17.27 -19.87 -7.18
C VAL A 503 -18.32 -18.90 -6.67
N GLN A 504 -18.24 -17.65 -7.10
CA GLN A 504 -19.22 -16.61 -6.86
C GLN A 504 -19.82 -16.17 -8.19
N ASP A 505 -21.14 -16.15 -8.28
CA ASP A 505 -21.89 -15.67 -9.43
C ASP A 505 -22.56 -14.30 -9.14
N ARG A 506 -23.44 -13.86 -10.07
CA ARG A 506 -24.12 -12.55 -10.01
C ARG A 506 -24.93 -12.27 -8.74
N ASP A 507 -25.42 -13.30 -8.08
CA ASP A 507 -26.15 -13.17 -6.81
C ASP A 507 -25.23 -12.82 -5.63
N GLY A 508 -23.91 -12.92 -5.84
CA GLY A 508 -22.88 -12.58 -4.87
C GLY A 508 -22.66 -13.63 -3.78
N LEU A 509 -23.25 -14.82 -3.93
CA LEU A 509 -23.06 -15.90 -2.97
C LEU A 509 -21.91 -16.81 -3.40
N TRP A 510 -21.07 -17.16 -2.44
CA TRP A 510 -20.03 -18.17 -2.63
C TRP A 510 -20.61 -19.57 -2.53
N ARG A 511 -20.36 -20.38 -3.57
CA ARG A 511 -20.75 -21.79 -3.67
C ARG A 511 -19.53 -22.65 -3.96
N LEU A 512 -19.64 -23.95 -3.74
CA LEU A 512 -18.59 -24.90 -4.06
C LEU A 512 -18.91 -25.63 -5.37
N ALA A 513 -17.92 -25.70 -6.24
CA ALA A 513 -17.98 -26.47 -7.47
C ALA A 513 -16.89 -27.54 -7.50
N LEU A 514 -17.22 -28.71 -8.06
CA LEU A 514 -16.23 -29.70 -8.47
C LEU A 514 -15.98 -29.53 -9.97
N VAL A 515 -14.70 -29.49 -10.34
CA VAL A 515 -14.25 -29.36 -11.74
C VAL A 515 -13.41 -30.59 -12.09
N ASP A 516 -13.74 -31.25 -13.19
CA ASP A 516 -12.91 -32.28 -13.79
C ASP A 516 -11.77 -31.64 -14.60
N PRO A 517 -10.51 -31.89 -14.28
CA PRO A 517 -9.40 -31.24 -14.96
C PRO A 517 -9.16 -31.76 -16.38
N THR A 518 -9.78 -32.85 -16.80
CA THR A 518 -9.64 -33.44 -18.13
C THR A 518 -10.78 -33.03 -19.04
N THR A 519 -12.03 -33.22 -18.60
CA THR A 519 -13.22 -32.90 -19.40
C THR A 519 -13.65 -31.43 -19.26
N GLN A 520 -13.12 -30.70 -18.28
CA GLN A 520 -13.50 -29.36 -17.90
C GLN A 520 -14.94 -29.20 -17.39
N ALA A 521 -15.63 -30.34 -17.14
CA ALA A 521 -16.97 -30.30 -16.60
C ALA A 521 -17.00 -29.72 -15.18
N GLN A 522 -17.93 -28.80 -14.92
CA GLN A 522 -18.14 -28.16 -13.63
C GLN A 522 -19.52 -28.54 -13.05
N THR A 523 -19.56 -28.89 -11.77
CA THR A 523 -20.79 -29.21 -11.05
C THR A 523 -20.82 -28.47 -9.72
N ILE A 524 -21.85 -27.66 -9.46
CA ILE A 524 -22.11 -27.07 -8.13
C ILE A 524 -22.58 -28.17 -7.18
N VAL A 525 -21.96 -28.24 -6.01
CA VAL A 525 -22.22 -29.30 -5.02
C VAL A 525 -22.87 -28.78 -3.73
N THR A 526 -23.01 -27.48 -3.59
CA THR A 526 -23.71 -26.85 -2.46
C THR A 526 -25.16 -26.50 -2.83
N PRO A 527 -26.05 -26.37 -1.86
CA PRO A 527 -27.46 -25.98 -2.12
C PRO A 527 -27.55 -24.58 -2.73
N ASP A 528 -28.66 -24.36 -3.44
CA ASP A 528 -29.07 -23.02 -3.90
C ASP A 528 -29.90 -22.34 -2.81
N ASP A 529 -29.19 -21.86 -1.77
CA ASP A 529 -29.77 -21.13 -0.64
C ASP A 529 -28.99 -19.83 -0.42
N ASP A 530 -29.43 -18.99 0.53
CA ASP A 530 -28.81 -17.69 0.84
C ASP A 530 -27.57 -17.81 1.78
N VAL A 531 -26.84 -18.93 1.74
CA VAL A 531 -25.69 -19.19 2.62
C VAL A 531 -24.37 -19.21 1.84
N ASN A 532 -23.40 -18.39 2.25
CA ASN A 532 -22.04 -18.46 1.73
C ASN A 532 -21.35 -19.75 2.18
N ARG A 533 -20.76 -20.48 1.20
CA ARG A 533 -19.92 -21.65 1.43
C ARG A 533 -18.67 -21.55 0.58
N HIS A 534 -17.50 -21.59 1.22
CA HIS A 534 -16.24 -21.32 0.55
C HIS A 534 -15.04 -22.02 1.21
N SER A 535 -13.86 -21.84 0.66
CA SER A 535 -12.56 -22.32 1.20
C SER A 535 -12.57 -23.82 1.48
N ALA A 536 -13.04 -24.60 0.50
CA ALA A 536 -13.14 -26.03 0.64
C ALA A 536 -11.80 -26.75 0.47
N SER A 537 -11.62 -27.85 1.20
CA SER A 537 -10.56 -28.85 1.00
C SER A 537 -11.16 -30.25 1.00
N PHE A 538 -10.48 -31.22 0.36
CA PHE A 538 -10.89 -32.63 0.46
C PHE A 538 -10.46 -33.22 1.80
N ALA A 539 -11.32 -34.03 2.41
CA ALA A 539 -10.94 -34.92 3.50
C ALA A 539 -9.91 -35.94 3.01
N ALA A 540 -9.11 -36.51 3.94
CA ALA A 540 -7.97 -37.36 3.63
C ALA A 540 -8.21 -38.52 2.65
N ARG A 541 -9.44 -39.02 2.57
CA ARG A 541 -9.84 -40.09 1.66
C ARG A 541 -10.55 -39.64 0.37
N GLY A 542 -10.63 -38.33 0.15
CA GLY A 542 -11.24 -37.71 -1.04
C GLY A 542 -12.77 -37.87 -1.17
N LYS A 543 -13.47 -38.49 -0.20
CA LYS A 543 -14.92 -38.78 -0.25
C LYS A 543 -15.79 -37.67 0.32
N GLU A 544 -15.19 -36.75 1.07
CA GLU A 544 -15.87 -35.60 1.71
C GLU A 544 -15.12 -34.33 1.41
N LEU A 545 -15.86 -33.22 1.38
CA LEU A 545 -15.31 -31.85 1.38
C LEU A 545 -15.46 -31.27 2.79
N LEU A 546 -14.43 -30.59 3.26
CA LEU A 546 -14.46 -29.72 4.45
C LEU A 546 -14.46 -28.28 3.97
N TYR A 547 -15.34 -27.43 4.48
CA TYR A 547 -15.45 -26.05 4.01
C TYR A 547 -15.99 -25.12 5.10
N VAL A 548 -15.84 -23.83 4.89
CA VAL A 548 -16.46 -22.80 5.72
C VAL A 548 -17.87 -22.53 5.25
N SER A 549 -18.82 -22.57 6.19
CA SER A 549 -20.23 -22.24 5.99
C SER A 549 -20.63 -21.09 6.92
N GLU A 550 -21.25 -20.06 6.37
CA GLU A 550 -21.79 -18.92 7.12
C GLU A 550 -23.24 -19.15 7.56
N LEU A 551 -23.66 -20.39 7.67
CA LEU A 551 -24.98 -20.75 8.13
C LEU A 551 -25.26 -20.07 9.48
N ASN A 552 -26.43 -19.41 9.58
CA ASN A 552 -26.85 -18.66 10.77
C ASN A 552 -25.97 -17.47 11.20
N GLY A 553 -25.18 -16.92 10.27
CA GLY A 553 -24.39 -15.70 10.50
C GLY A 553 -23.15 -15.90 11.38
N ILE A 554 -22.74 -17.13 11.65
CA ILE A 554 -21.48 -17.46 12.32
C ILE A 554 -20.72 -18.45 11.43
N PRO A 555 -19.50 -18.07 10.94
CA PRO A 555 -18.70 -18.97 10.12
C PRO A 555 -18.27 -20.21 10.92
N ASN A 556 -18.66 -21.40 10.45
CA ASN A 556 -18.33 -22.70 11.02
C ASN A 556 -17.82 -23.65 9.94
N ILE A 557 -17.18 -24.76 10.34
CA ILE A 557 -16.78 -25.83 9.44
C ILE A 557 -17.96 -26.81 9.26
N GLU A 558 -18.30 -27.08 8.01
CA GLU A 558 -19.15 -28.17 7.60
C GLU A 558 -18.36 -29.20 6.79
N SER A 559 -18.81 -30.45 6.82
CA SER A 559 -18.40 -31.48 5.86
C SER A 559 -19.58 -31.87 4.95
N LEU A 560 -19.25 -32.12 3.68
CA LEU A 560 -20.18 -32.59 2.65
C LEU A 560 -19.71 -33.97 2.11
N ARG A 561 -20.49 -35.01 2.28
CA ARG A 561 -20.23 -36.29 1.61
C ARG A 561 -20.61 -36.18 0.14
N ILE A 562 -19.63 -36.40 -0.76
CA ILE A 562 -19.79 -36.11 -2.20
C ILE A 562 -20.81 -37.08 -2.84
N ALA A 563 -20.88 -38.33 -2.35
CA ALA A 563 -21.71 -39.38 -2.97
C ALA A 563 -23.22 -39.13 -2.85
N ASP A 564 -23.71 -38.59 -1.75
CA ASP A 564 -25.12 -38.44 -1.41
C ASP A 564 -25.53 -37.04 -0.97
N GLY A 565 -24.57 -36.10 -0.89
CA GLY A 565 -24.82 -34.70 -0.52
C GLY A 565 -25.11 -34.48 0.98
N VAL A 566 -24.88 -35.49 1.83
CA VAL A 566 -25.11 -35.37 3.28
C VAL A 566 -24.11 -34.40 3.89
N ARG A 567 -24.64 -33.42 4.62
CA ARG A 567 -23.84 -32.35 5.30
C ARG A 567 -23.86 -32.58 6.80
N THR A 568 -22.71 -32.28 7.43
CA THR A 568 -22.56 -32.37 8.89
C THR A 568 -21.79 -31.13 9.37
N THR A 569 -22.34 -30.39 10.33
CA THR A 569 -21.64 -29.30 10.98
C THR A 569 -20.59 -29.88 11.93
N ARG A 570 -19.33 -29.47 11.78
CA ARG A 570 -18.18 -30.02 12.49
C ARG A 570 -17.76 -29.15 13.68
N THR A 571 -18.10 -27.87 13.66
CA THR A 571 -17.72 -26.89 14.70
C THR A 571 -18.89 -26.01 15.12
N ARG A 572 -18.86 -25.54 16.36
CA ARG A 572 -19.68 -24.45 16.91
C ARG A 572 -18.74 -23.53 17.67
N VAL A 573 -18.37 -22.39 17.05
CA VAL A 573 -17.36 -21.47 17.57
C VAL A 573 -17.95 -20.13 18.02
N GLU A 574 -17.23 -19.42 18.88
CA GLU A 574 -17.57 -18.05 19.28
C GLU A 574 -17.25 -17.04 18.16
N GLY A 575 -16.09 -17.18 17.54
CA GLY A 575 -15.56 -16.27 16.51
C GLY A 575 -15.83 -16.70 15.08
N SER A 576 -14.79 -16.69 14.25
CA SER A 576 -14.80 -17.11 12.84
C SER A 576 -13.79 -18.23 12.59
N VAL A 577 -14.05 -19.09 11.63
CA VAL A 577 -13.15 -20.15 11.18
C VAL A 577 -12.63 -19.88 9.77
N TYR A 578 -11.40 -20.34 9.48
CA TYR A 578 -10.73 -20.19 8.19
C TYR A 578 -9.91 -21.42 7.85
N GLU A 579 -9.73 -21.68 6.55
CA GLU A 579 -8.76 -22.62 5.99
C GLU A 579 -8.81 -24.04 6.62
N PRO A 580 -9.95 -24.77 6.56
CA PRO A 580 -10.01 -26.12 7.08
C PRO A 580 -9.09 -27.05 6.27
N ALA A 581 -8.26 -27.84 6.94
CA ALA A 581 -7.35 -28.81 6.36
C ALA A 581 -7.47 -30.16 7.05
N ALA A 582 -7.66 -31.22 6.27
CA ALA A 582 -7.83 -32.58 6.80
C ALA A 582 -6.49 -33.18 7.24
N MET A 583 -6.48 -33.80 8.41
CA MET A 583 -5.40 -34.65 8.90
C MET A 583 -5.62 -36.10 8.43
N PRO A 584 -4.55 -36.93 8.34
CA PRO A 584 -4.68 -38.35 7.93
C PRO A 584 -5.60 -39.19 8.82
N ASP A 585 -5.69 -38.84 10.10
CA ASP A 585 -6.58 -39.50 11.08
C ASP A 585 -8.05 -39.04 11.01
N GLY A 586 -8.37 -38.14 10.06
CA GLY A 586 -9.71 -37.58 9.86
C GLY A 586 -10.03 -36.38 10.75
N SER A 587 -9.13 -35.98 11.68
CA SER A 587 -9.28 -34.72 12.39
C SER A 587 -9.07 -33.52 11.45
N VAL A 588 -9.54 -32.32 11.83
CA VAL A 588 -9.48 -31.13 11.01
C VAL A 588 -8.68 -30.05 11.72
N LEU A 589 -7.63 -29.57 11.06
CA LEU A 589 -6.95 -28.34 11.44
C LEU A 589 -7.66 -27.14 10.82
N TYR A 590 -7.73 -26.05 11.56
CA TYR A 590 -8.29 -24.80 11.07
C TYR A 590 -7.75 -23.59 11.85
N LEU A 591 -7.87 -22.42 11.26
CA LEU A 591 -7.60 -21.17 11.92
C LEU A 591 -8.88 -20.58 12.52
N SER A 592 -8.80 -20.05 13.73
CA SER A 592 -9.90 -19.34 14.40
C SER A 592 -9.44 -17.95 14.80
N GLU A 593 -10.22 -16.92 14.43
CA GLU A 593 -9.90 -15.54 14.77
C GLU A 593 -10.25 -15.23 16.22
N TYR A 594 -9.40 -14.49 16.90
CA TYR A 594 -9.66 -13.92 18.22
C TYR A 594 -9.24 -12.44 18.27
N ALA A 595 -9.50 -11.76 19.36
CA ALA A 595 -9.36 -10.29 19.49
C ALA A 595 -7.97 -9.69 19.15
N SER A 596 -6.92 -10.50 18.96
CA SER A 596 -5.55 -10.00 18.69
C SER A 596 -4.80 -10.78 17.62
N GLY A 597 -5.46 -11.74 16.97
CA GLY A 597 -4.81 -12.60 15.99
C GLY A 597 -5.58 -13.88 15.70
N MET A 598 -4.84 -14.95 15.49
CA MET A 598 -5.42 -16.24 15.10
C MET A 598 -4.90 -17.38 15.98
N ASP A 599 -5.79 -18.29 16.35
CA ASP A 599 -5.47 -19.59 16.92
C ASP A 599 -5.45 -20.66 15.84
N LEU A 600 -4.47 -21.52 15.83
CA LEU A 600 -4.54 -22.81 15.11
C LEU A 600 -5.17 -23.83 16.05
N ARG A 601 -6.26 -24.45 15.58
CA ARG A 601 -7.04 -25.41 16.35
C ARG A 601 -7.16 -26.75 15.62
N ARG A 602 -7.42 -27.81 16.37
CA ARG A 602 -7.70 -29.16 15.86
C ARG A 602 -9.01 -29.66 16.46
N VAL A 603 -9.93 -30.05 15.60
CA VAL A 603 -11.19 -30.73 15.99
C VAL A 603 -11.11 -32.19 15.59
N ASP A 604 -11.65 -33.09 16.43
CA ASP A 604 -11.53 -34.54 16.23
C ASP A 604 -12.35 -35.03 15.03
N ALA A 605 -11.95 -36.18 14.47
CA ALA A 605 -12.58 -36.77 13.29
C ALA A 605 -14.08 -37.07 13.49
N THR A 606 -14.48 -37.42 14.71
CA THR A 606 -15.86 -37.77 15.08
C THR A 606 -16.70 -36.59 15.54
N SER A 607 -16.09 -35.38 15.60
CA SER A 607 -16.82 -34.19 16.04
C SER A 607 -17.99 -33.87 15.12
N SER A 608 -19.15 -33.71 15.69
CA SER A 608 -20.37 -33.25 15.06
C SER A 608 -21.14 -32.36 16.00
N VAL A 609 -21.85 -31.40 15.46
CA VAL A 609 -22.68 -30.47 16.22
C VAL A 609 -24.12 -30.97 16.16
N GLU A 610 -24.65 -31.33 17.32
CA GLU A 610 -26.07 -31.70 17.48
C GLU A 610 -26.90 -30.49 17.93
N GLY A 611 -28.19 -30.51 17.65
CA GLY A 611 -29.18 -29.51 18.03
C GLY A 611 -29.27 -28.31 17.09
N ASP A 612 -30.30 -27.51 17.31
CA ASP A 612 -30.64 -26.38 16.47
C ASP A 612 -29.56 -25.28 16.57
N PRO A 613 -29.15 -24.72 15.44
CA PRO A 613 -28.25 -23.57 15.43
C PRO A 613 -28.91 -22.34 16.08
N ILE A 614 -28.11 -21.38 16.53
CA ILE A 614 -28.61 -20.04 16.87
C ILE A 614 -29.17 -19.43 15.58
N GLY A 615 -30.41 -18.93 15.64
CA GLY A 615 -30.99 -18.23 14.50
C GLY A 615 -30.16 -16.97 14.10
N PRO A 616 -30.17 -16.57 12.81
CA PRO A 616 -29.38 -15.46 12.32
C PRO A 616 -29.66 -14.15 13.05
N ASP A 617 -30.87 -13.92 13.50
CA ASP A 617 -31.23 -12.72 14.26
C ASP A 617 -30.62 -12.69 15.66
N ALA A 618 -30.51 -13.85 16.31
CA ALA A 618 -29.84 -13.96 17.62
C ALA A 618 -28.33 -13.74 17.57
N ALA A 619 -27.69 -13.99 16.43
CA ALA A 619 -26.25 -13.74 16.23
C ALA A 619 -25.93 -12.28 15.91
N ARG A 620 -26.92 -11.43 15.66
CA ARG A 620 -26.73 -10.02 15.30
C ARG A 620 -26.41 -9.17 16.51
N LEU A 621 -25.41 -8.30 16.36
CA LEU A 621 -24.98 -7.36 17.40
C LEU A 621 -25.60 -5.96 17.23
N VAL A 622 -26.04 -5.62 16.03
CA VAL A 622 -26.68 -4.34 15.68
C VAL A 622 -28.00 -4.62 14.99
N PRO A 623 -28.93 -3.65 14.97
CA PRO A 623 -30.19 -3.79 14.26
C PRO A 623 -29.98 -4.23 12.81
N ALA A 624 -30.83 -5.07 12.30
CA ALA A 624 -30.75 -5.53 10.90
C ALA A 624 -30.96 -4.34 9.97
N MET A 625 -30.03 -4.12 9.03
CA MET A 625 -30.37 -3.32 7.85
C MET A 625 -31.38 -4.12 7.01
N PRO A 626 -32.38 -3.48 6.40
CA PRO A 626 -33.22 -4.16 5.43
C PRO A 626 -32.35 -4.82 4.35
N ARG A 627 -32.57 -6.11 4.07
CA ARG A 627 -31.85 -6.74 2.96
C ARG A 627 -32.35 -6.16 1.64
N ALA A 628 -31.50 -5.96 0.68
CA ALA A 628 -31.83 -5.40 -0.63
C ALA A 628 -32.90 -6.18 -1.41
N ARG A 629 -33.20 -7.44 -1.05
CA ARG A 629 -34.36 -8.16 -1.62
C ARG A 629 -35.69 -7.47 -1.28
N GLU A 630 -35.73 -6.72 -0.18
CA GLU A 630 -36.93 -6.00 0.28
C GLU A 630 -36.90 -4.53 -0.05
N ALA A 631 -35.69 -3.94 -0.23
CA ALA A 631 -35.48 -2.52 -0.49
C ALA A 631 -34.51 -2.26 -1.68
N GLY A 632 -34.27 -3.29 -2.51
CA GLY A 632 -33.30 -3.17 -3.60
C GLY A 632 -33.66 -2.05 -4.55
N ILE A 633 -32.87 -1.00 -4.55
CA ILE A 633 -32.82 -0.03 -5.63
C ILE A 633 -32.36 -0.84 -6.84
N ALA A 634 -33.29 -1.18 -7.71
CA ALA A 634 -32.99 -1.86 -8.96
C ALA A 634 -32.12 -0.90 -9.79
N LEU A 635 -30.81 -1.09 -9.77
CA LEU A 635 -29.88 -0.30 -10.57
C LEU A 635 -30.13 -0.62 -12.05
N ARG A 636 -30.96 0.17 -12.70
CA ARG A 636 -31.28 -0.01 -14.11
C ARG A 636 -30.07 0.28 -14.95
N SER A 637 -29.77 -0.64 -15.86
CA SER A 637 -28.71 -0.44 -16.86
C SER A 637 -29.17 0.56 -17.92
N ALA A 638 -28.33 1.57 -18.19
CA ALA A 638 -28.51 2.54 -19.27
C ALA A 638 -27.66 2.15 -20.48
N PRO A 639 -28.10 2.47 -21.74
CA PRO A 639 -27.26 2.29 -22.91
C PRO A 639 -26.01 3.17 -22.82
N LEU A 640 -24.86 2.64 -23.24
CA LEU A 640 -23.59 3.35 -23.26
C LEU A 640 -23.28 3.91 -24.65
N ALA A 641 -22.71 5.09 -24.68
CA ALA A 641 -22.03 5.60 -25.88
C ALA A 641 -20.74 4.79 -26.16
N ALA A 642 -20.29 4.78 -27.41
CA ALA A 642 -19.04 4.12 -27.76
C ALA A 642 -17.86 4.75 -27.02
N SER A 643 -16.93 3.93 -26.55
CA SER A 643 -15.72 4.41 -25.90
C SER A 643 -14.78 5.07 -26.89
N THR A 644 -14.06 6.10 -26.47
CA THR A 644 -13.05 6.82 -27.25
C THR A 644 -11.65 6.59 -26.70
N PRO A 645 -10.59 6.67 -27.53
CA PRO A 645 -9.23 6.67 -27.03
C PRO A 645 -9.03 7.83 -26.02
N TYR A 646 -8.36 7.54 -24.92
CA TYR A 646 -7.99 8.58 -23.95
C TYR A 646 -6.88 9.46 -24.55
N GLY A 647 -7.13 10.75 -24.59
CA GLY A 647 -6.12 11.74 -24.96
C GLY A 647 -5.30 12.19 -23.76
N VAL A 648 -5.47 13.44 -23.38
CA VAL A 648 -5.03 14.01 -22.11
C VAL A 648 -6.29 14.54 -21.43
N GLY A 649 -6.77 13.88 -20.41
CA GLY A 649 -8.07 14.15 -19.77
C GLY A 649 -8.18 15.52 -19.10
N PRO A 650 -9.22 15.76 -18.30
CA PRO A 650 -9.48 17.04 -17.67
C PRO A 650 -8.32 17.46 -16.75
N ARG A 651 -7.96 18.75 -16.83
CA ARG A 651 -6.83 19.30 -16.08
C ARG A 651 -7.23 19.70 -14.67
N ARG A 652 -6.37 19.40 -13.72
CA ARG A 652 -6.48 19.86 -12.34
C ARG A 652 -5.34 20.79 -12.03
N TYR A 653 -5.67 22.00 -11.57
CA TYR A 653 -4.72 23.06 -11.27
C TYR A 653 -4.57 23.19 -9.76
N ARG A 654 -3.35 23.31 -9.28
CA ARG A 654 -3.03 23.46 -7.86
C ARG A 654 -2.00 24.56 -7.66
N LEU A 655 -2.24 25.38 -6.65
CA LEU A 655 -1.28 26.33 -6.14
C LEU A 655 -0.48 25.65 -5.02
N LEU A 656 0.84 25.66 -5.13
CA LEU A 656 1.75 25.10 -4.16
C LEU A 656 2.65 26.21 -3.62
N GLY A 657 3.07 26.11 -2.38
CA GLY A 657 3.96 27.07 -1.75
C GLY A 657 5.00 26.36 -0.91
N GLN A 658 6.22 26.91 -0.87
CA GLN A 658 7.29 26.41 -0.03
C GLN A 658 8.07 27.56 0.57
N THR A 659 8.40 27.43 1.85
CA THR A 659 9.37 28.25 2.55
C THR A 659 10.51 27.36 3.02
N ALA A 660 11.74 27.74 2.73
CA ALA A 660 12.91 27.00 3.17
C ALA A 660 13.96 27.97 3.72
N MET A 661 14.57 27.60 4.84
CA MET A 661 15.62 28.35 5.52
C MET A 661 16.83 27.43 5.71
N ALA A 662 17.95 27.82 5.17
CA ALA A 662 19.27 27.27 5.50
C ALA A 662 19.96 28.19 6.46
N ARG A 663 21.16 27.81 6.91
CA ARG A 663 21.95 28.58 7.85
C ARG A 663 22.08 30.07 7.48
N ASP A 664 22.27 30.39 6.19
CA ASP A 664 22.65 31.73 5.71
C ASP A 664 21.53 32.42 4.90
N GLY A 665 20.38 31.74 4.67
CA GLY A 665 19.38 32.31 3.79
C GLY A 665 17.98 31.71 3.91
N LEU A 666 17.00 32.52 3.55
CA LEU A 666 15.58 32.18 3.45
C LEU A 666 15.19 32.16 1.98
N MET A 667 14.51 31.14 1.54
CA MET A 667 13.93 31.00 0.22
C MET A 667 12.41 30.79 0.34
N GLN A 668 11.66 31.48 -0.50
CA GLN A 668 10.23 31.29 -0.67
C GLN A 668 9.95 31.00 -2.13
N SER A 669 9.07 30.04 -2.39
CA SER A 669 8.63 29.72 -3.73
C SER A 669 7.12 29.51 -3.79
N GLY A 670 6.55 29.87 -4.94
CA GLY A 670 5.18 29.58 -5.31
C GLY A 670 5.15 28.84 -6.64
N ALA A 671 4.24 27.90 -6.80
CA ALA A 671 4.09 27.14 -8.04
C ALA A 671 2.62 26.95 -8.41
N LEU A 672 2.35 26.97 -9.72
CA LEU A 672 1.12 26.48 -10.33
C LEU A 672 1.45 25.12 -10.99
N SER A 673 0.77 24.07 -10.58
CA SER A 673 0.95 22.75 -11.15
C SER A 673 -0.35 22.24 -11.76
N SER A 674 -0.24 21.35 -12.74
CA SER A 674 -1.34 20.65 -13.36
C SER A 674 -0.95 19.22 -13.71
N ALA A 675 -1.89 18.30 -13.50
CA ALA A 675 -1.80 16.91 -13.96
C ALA A 675 -3.15 16.47 -14.53
N ASP A 676 -3.13 15.55 -15.48
CA ASP A 676 -4.34 14.85 -15.90
C ASP A 676 -4.62 13.64 -14.97
N PRO A 677 -5.85 13.10 -14.95
CA PRO A 677 -6.22 12.01 -14.05
C PRO A 677 -5.36 10.75 -14.18
N VAL A 678 -4.88 10.45 -15.39
CA VAL A 678 -4.04 9.28 -15.72
C VAL A 678 -2.55 9.60 -15.56
N ASN A 679 -2.20 10.85 -15.23
CA ASN A 679 -0.82 11.31 -15.11
C ASN A 679 0.01 11.17 -16.41
N ARG A 680 -0.59 11.22 -17.58
CA ARG A 680 0.18 11.17 -18.85
C ARG A 680 1.03 12.40 -19.07
N LEU A 681 0.46 13.58 -18.80
CA LEU A 681 1.17 14.84 -18.89
C LEU A 681 1.03 15.62 -17.59
N THR A 682 2.13 15.89 -16.94
CA THR A 682 2.21 16.81 -15.80
C THR A 682 3.02 18.03 -16.18
N TRP A 683 2.68 19.19 -15.63
CA TRP A 683 3.53 20.38 -15.77
C TRP A 683 3.45 21.26 -14.51
N MET A 684 4.48 22.04 -14.30
CA MET A 684 4.58 22.99 -13.20
C MET A 684 5.30 24.26 -13.65
N LEU A 685 4.75 25.40 -13.24
CA LEU A 685 5.40 26.70 -13.31
C LEU A 685 5.70 27.18 -11.90
N SER A 686 6.93 27.45 -11.59
CA SER A 686 7.33 27.92 -10.26
C SER A 686 8.14 29.21 -10.33
N GLY A 687 7.91 30.09 -9.35
CA GLY A 687 8.72 31.27 -9.10
C GLY A 687 9.29 31.26 -7.69
N MET A 688 10.51 31.74 -7.50
CA MET A 688 11.16 31.75 -6.21
C MET A 688 11.97 33.02 -5.98
N GLY A 689 12.07 33.38 -4.69
CA GLY A 689 12.87 34.48 -4.23
C GLY A 689 13.38 34.28 -2.81
N GLY A 690 14.29 35.07 -2.35
CA GLY A 690 14.79 34.96 -0.99
C GLY A 690 15.95 35.88 -0.68
N THR A 691 16.47 35.75 0.53
CA THR A 691 17.68 36.42 0.97
C THR A 691 18.91 35.75 0.35
N LYS A 692 20.04 36.44 0.25
CA LYS A 692 21.32 35.83 -0.12
C LYS A 692 21.71 34.78 0.95
N PRO A 693 22.23 33.60 0.58
CA PRO A 693 22.56 33.06 -0.75
C PRO A 693 21.48 32.11 -1.34
N ALA A 694 20.20 32.31 -1.04
CA ALA A 694 19.13 31.46 -1.57
C ALA A 694 18.98 31.64 -3.09
N TRP A 695 18.43 30.62 -3.75
CA TRP A 695 18.09 30.67 -5.16
C TRP A 695 16.92 31.62 -5.43
N ARG A 696 17.00 32.30 -6.59
CA ARG A 696 15.94 33.20 -7.11
C ARG A 696 15.69 32.87 -8.57
N GLY A 697 14.49 33.11 -9.05
CA GLY A 697 14.17 32.93 -10.45
C GLY A 697 12.90 32.17 -10.69
N GLY A 698 12.83 31.50 -11.83
CA GLY A 698 11.69 30.70 -12.23
C GLY A 698 12.07 29.41 -12.93
N VAL A 699 11.20 28.42 -12.83
CA VAL A 699 11.34 27.09 -13.45
C VAL A 699 10.00 26.68 -14.04
N ALA A 700 10.01 26.21 -15.30
CA ALA A 700 8.88 25.56 -15.97
C ALA A 700 9.26 24.13 -16.28
N THR A 701 8.45 23.18 -15.87
CA THR A 701 8.65 21.74 -16.13
C THR A 701 7.45 21.12 -16.80
N ALA A 702 7.71 20.15 -17.68
CA ALA A 702 6.69 19.26 -18.24
C ALA A 702 7.23 17.83 -18.30
N ALA A 703 6.43 16.86 -17.92
CA ALA A 703 6.79 15.45 -17.97
C ALA A 703 5.67 14.65 -18.65
N TRP A 704 6.07 13.80 -19.60
CA TRP A 704 5.22 12.90 -20.34
C TRP A 704 5.50 11.45 -19.92
N TYR A 705 4.48 10.81 -19.37
CA TYR A 705 4.51 9.42 -18.93
C TYR A 705 3.68 8.48 -19.82
N GLY A 706 3.09 9.01 -20.90
CA GLY A 706 2.23 8.25 -21.83
C GLY A 706 2.99 7.33 -22.77
N SER A 707 4.33 7.33 -22.74
CA SER A 707 5.21 6.45 -23.51
C SER A 707 6.30 5.86 -22.62
N ARG A 708 7.01 4.90 -23.20
CA ARG A 708 8.19 4.32 -22.59
C ARG A 708 9.33 4.35 -23.61
N PRO A 709 10.42 5.08 -23.35
CA PRO A 709 10.79 5.83 -22.13
C PRO A 709 9.89 7.04 -21.82
N HIS A 710 9.87 7.46 -20.55
CA HIS A 710 9.25 8.71 -20.12
C HIS A 710 10.06 9.89 -20.61
N ALA A 711 9.41 10.98 -21.02
CA ALA A 711 10.07 12.19 -21.49
C ALA A 711 9.86 13.35 -20.50
N ARG A 712 10.85 14.22 -20.40
CA ARG A 712 10.77 15.42 -19.55
C ARG A 712 11.40 16.59 -20.30
N ALA A 713 10.77 17.75 -20.18
CA ALA A 713 11.30 19.04 -20.61
C ALA A 713 11.30 20.01 -19.43
N GLU A 714 12.33 20.81 -19.31
CA GLU A 714 12.44 21.84 -18.27
C GLU A 714 13.12 23.07 -18.84
N ALA A 715 12.60 24.25 -18.50
CA ALA A 715 13.18 25.52 -18.82
C ALA A 715 13.30 26.34 -17.53
N PHE A 716 14.40 27.04 -17.36
CA PHE A 716 14.59 27.82 -16.15
C PHE A 716 15.52 29.02 -16.37
N TRP A 717 15.31 30.01 -15.49
CA TRP A 717 16.23 31.10 -15.22
C TRP A 717 16.45 31.19 -13.71
N LEU A 718 17.67 30.96 -13.27
CA LEU A 718 18.03 30.86 -11.87
C LEU A 718 19.27 31.70 -11.54
N GLU A 719 19.24 32.34 -10.40
CA GLU A 719 20.34 33.10 -9.82
C GLU A 719 20.56 32.65 -8.39
N GLN A 720 21.83 32.46 -8.04
CA GLN A 720 22.29 32.30 -6.65
C GLN A 720 23.35 33.33 -6.38
N ARG A 721 23.12 34.23 -5.39
CA ARG A 721 24.05 35.28 -5.00
C ARG A 721 24.73 34.91 -3.70
N ALA A 722 26.04 34.98 -3.69
CA ALA A 722 26.85 34.76 -2.50
C ALA A 722 26.68 35.86 -1.44
N THR A 723 26.78 35.49 -0.17
CA THR A 723 26.97 36.43 0.94
C THR A 723 28.48 36.62 1.16
N LEU A 724 29.00 37.82 0.96
CA LEU A 724 30.33 38.18 1.43
C LEU A 724 30.26 38.29 2.97
N GLN A 725 30.69 37.29 3.70
CA GLN A 725 30.98 37.43 5.13
C GLN A 725 32.33 38.13 5.27
N ARG A 726 32.30 39.32 5.85
CA ARG A 726 33.45 40.25 5.98
C ARG A 726 34.57 39.74 6.88
N ASN A 727 34.42 38.68 7.66
CA ASN A 727 35.34 38.22 8.70
C ASN A 727 35.52 36.69 8.82
N ALA A 728 35.32 35.92 7.78
CA ALA A 728 35.68 34.51 7.76
C ALA A 728 36.68 34.31 6.60
N SER A 729 37.74 33.58 6.84
CA SER A 729 38.69 33.12 5.82
C SER A 729 37.88 32.63 4.60
N SER A 730 38.06 33.36 3.49
CA SER A 730 37.29 33.30 2.25
C SER A 730 36.71 31.95 1.87
N VAL A 731 35.48 31.71 2.24
CA VAL A 731 34.65 30.77 1.51
C VAL A 731 34.18 31.51 0.26
N ASP A 732 34.85 31.29 -0.86
CA ASP A 732 34.55 31.89 -2.15
C ASP A 732 33.18 31.39 -2.64
N ALA A 733 32.13 32.07 -2.30
CA ALA A 733 30.83 31.82 -2.81
C ALA A 733 30.60 32.62 -4.10
N ASP A 734 30.44 31.98 -5.22
CA ASP A 734 30.23 32.61 -6.52
C ASP A 734 28.79 33.06 -6.71
N ASP A 735 28.58 34.31 -7.13
CA ASP A 735 27.32 34.71 -7.75
C ASP A 735 27.18 33.99 -9.09
N ILE A 736 26.14 33.17 -9.24
CA ILE A 736 25.87 32.41 -10.47
C ILE A 736 24.53 32.81 -11.00
N ARG A 737 24.45 33.02 -12.32
CA ARG A 737 23.20 33.07 -13.08
C ARG A 737 23.26 32.00 -14.17
N ILE A 738 22.19 31.20 -14.28
CA ILE A 738 22.04 30.18 -15.32
C ILE A 738 20.67 30.29 -15.92
N ALA A 739 20.56 30.19 -17.24
CA ALA A 739 19.33 30.18 -17.98
C ALA A 739 19.41 29.16 -19.13
N GLY A 740 18.33 28.47 -19.39
CA GLY A 740 18.29 27.52 -20.49
C GLY A 740 17.19 26.45 -20.29
N GLY A 741 17.27 25.41 -21.09
CA GLY A 741 16.35 24.29 -21.04
C GLY A 741 17.06 22.94 -21.05
N SER A 742 16.42 21.95 -20.47
CA SER A 742 16.85 20.56 -20.53
C SER A 742 15.75 19.67 -21.11
N LEU A 743 16.17 18.64 -21.84
CA LEU A 743 15.33 17.56 -22.31
C LEU A 743 15.88 16.26 -21.72
N GLY A 744 15.01 15.46 -21.14
CA GLY A 744 15.40 14.20 -20.52
C GLY A 744 14.49 13.05 -20.97
N ALA A 745 15.06 11.85 -20.97
CA ALA A 745 14.34 10.61 -21.12
C ALA A 745 14.75 9.65 -20.02
N GLU A 746 13.78 8.96 -19.42
CA GLU A 746 14.00 7.99 -18.36
C GLU A 746 13.32 6.66 -18.70
N LEU A 747 14.09 5.57 -18.65
CA LEU A 747 13.60 4.22 -18.86
C LEU A 747 13.63 3.46 -17.53
N PRO A 748 12.46 3.16 -16.92
CA PRO A 748 12.38 2.20 -15.84
C PRO A 748 12.64 0.80 -16.39
N LEU A 749 13.58 0.03 -15.79
CA LEU A 749 14.04 -1.26 -16.29
C LEU A 749 13.31 -2.42 -15.62
N ARG A 750 13.31 -2.47 -14.32
CA ARG A 750 12.66 -3.54 -13.55
C ARG A 750 12.14 -2.97 -12.22
N GLY A 751 10.94 -3.39 -11.87
CA GLY A 751 10.43 -3.14 -10.52
C GLY A 751 10.95 -4.23 -9.58
N THR A 752 11.88 -3.88 -8.74
CA THR A 752 12.10 -4.58 -7.47
C THR A 752 11.50 -3.71 -6.36
N SER A 753 11.67 -4.04 -5.10
CA SER A 753 11.33 -3.14 -3.99
C SER A 753 12.07 -1.77 -4.04
N ALA A 754 12.91 -1.59 -5.05
CA ALA A 754 13.56 -0.33 -5.41
C ALA A 754 13.60 -0.21 -6.95
N ALA A 755 13.15 0.92 -7.48
CA ALA A 755 13.07 1.13 -8.93
C ALA A 755 14.46 1.15 -9.58
N GLU A 756 14.66 0.28 -10.56
CA GLU A 756 15.82 0.32 -11.44
C GLU A 756 15.49 1.21 -12.64
N ARG A 757 16.33 2.21 -12.92
CA ARG A 757 16.10 3.15 -14.01
C ARG A 757 17.39 3.65 -14.63
N ILE A 758 17.33 3.95 -15.92
CA ILE A 758 18.38 4.66 -16.66
C ILE A 758 17.78 5.92 -17.24
N GLY A 759 18.45 7.04 -17.06
CA GLY A 759 18.03 8.33 -17.60
C GLY A 759 19.16 8.97 -18.42
N VAL A 760 18.75 9.68 -19.46
CA VAL A 760 19.60 10.53 -20.27
C VAL A 760 19.01 11.94 -20.28
N SER A 761 19.84 12.96 -20.14
CA SER A 761 19.38 14.35 -20.28
C SER A 761 20.37 15.20 -21.09
N LEU A 762 19.80 16.14 -21.85
CA LEU A 762 20.50 17.15 -22.62
C LEU A 762 20.12 18.53 -22.10
N PHE A 763 21.08 19.34 -21.78
CA PHE A 763 20.88 20.75 -21.42
C PHE A 763 21.54 21.66 -22.44
N ALA A 764 20.86 22.75 -22.81
CA ALA A 764 21.39 23.85 -23.60
C ALA A 764 20.95 25.19 -22.99
N GLY A 765 21.88 26.12 -22.87
CA GLY A 765 21.60 27.44 -22.28
C GLY A 765 22.83 28.32 -22.13
N SER A 766 22.79 29.18 -21.13
CA SER A 766 23.85 30.11 -20.81
C SER A 766 24.15 30.11 -19.31
N MET A 767 25.38 30.48 -18.99
CA MET A 767 25.84 30.61 -17.61
C MET A 767 26.70 31.86 -17.45
N GLN A 768 26.50 32.58 -16.38
CA GLN A 768 27.28 33.74 -16.03
C GLN A 768 27.72 33.66 -14.57
N GLN A 769 28.96 34.03 -14.30
CA GLN A 769 29.46 34.29 -12.96
C GLN A 769 29.76 35.77 -12.82
N ARG A 770 29.63 36.32 -11.60
CA ARG A 770 29.92 37.70 -11.29
C ARG A 770 31.36 38.09 -11.74
N GLY A 771 31.48 39.18 -12.49
CA GLY A 771 32.74 39.65 -13.03
C GLY A 771 33.21 38.99 -14.33
N PHE A 772 32.40 38.04 -14.89
CA PHE A 772 32.70 37.37 -16.14
C PHE A 772 31.59 37.55 -17.17
N THR A 773 31.92 37.41 -18.44
CA THR A 773 30.96 37.41 -19.55
C THR A 773 30.07 36.20 -19.50
N THR A 774 28.84 36.34 -19.97
CA THR A 774 27.91 35.21 -20.16
C THR A 774 28.50 34.24 -21.19
N LYS A 775 28.55 32.97 -20.86
CA LYS A 775 29.03 31.90 -21.74
C LYS A 775 27.89 30.94 -22.08
N SER A 776 27.91 30.47 -23.33
CA SER A 776 27.04 29.35 -23.73
C SER A 776 27.41 28.08 -22.94
N ARG A 777 26.43 27.28 -22.60
CA ARG A 777 26.61 26.02 -21.87
C ARG A 777 25.80 24.92 -22.52
N MET A 778 26.46 23.82 -22.83
CA MET A 778 25.80 22.60 -23.30
C MET A 778 26.30 21.42 -22.47
N GLN A 779 25.40 20.47 -22.21
CA GLN A 779 25.70 19.26 -21.43
C GLN A 779 24.86 18.10 -21.83
N VAL A 780 25.47 16.92 -21.95
CA VAL A 780 24.79 15.63 -22.02
C VAL A 780 25.14 14.84 -20.76
N SER A 781 24.16 14.19 -20.15
CA SER A 781 24.35 13.37 -18.97
C SER A 781 23.61 12.05 -19.06
N VAL A 782 24.19 11.04 -18.43
CA VAL A 782 23.59 9.71 -18.25
C VAL A 782 23.60 9.41 -16.76
N ALA A 783 22.49 8.93 -16.25
CA ALA A 783 22.35 8.53 -14.86
C ALA A 783 21.73 7.13 -14.77
N GLY A 784 22.15 6.36 -13.80
CA GLY A 784 21.54 5.05 -13.51
C GLY A 784 21.56 4.77 -12.00
N GLY A 785 20.61 3.99 -11.59
CA GLY A 785 20.46 3.65 -10.19
C GLY A 785 19.64 2.37 -9.96
N ALA A 786 19.99 1.49 -8.94
CA ALA A 786 19.15 0.44 -8.35
C ALA A 786 19.48 0.19 -6.88
N GLY A 787 18.56 -0.39 -6.15
CA GLY A 787 18.71 -0.80 -4.77
C GLY A 787 17.85 -1.99 -4.42
N PHE A 788 18.23 -2.66 -3.36
CA PHE A 788 17.64 -3.90 -2.94
C PHE A 788 17.26 -3.83 -1.46
N VAL A 789 16.07 -4.24 -1.15
CA VAL A 789 15.71 -4.64 0.22
C VAL A 789 16.25 -6.05 0.42
N THR A 790 17.25 -6.19 1.28
CA THR A 790 17.95 -7.45 1.53
C THR A 790 17.32 -8.26 2.66
N GLY A 791 16.37 -7.67 3.40
CA GLY A 791 15.66 -8.31 4.51
C GLY A 791 14.76 -7.31 5.26
N TRP A 792 14.17 -7.74 6.36
CA TRP A 792 13.37 -6.86 7.20
C TRP A 792 14.22 -5.69 7.74
N ARG A 793 13.84 -4.47 7.37
CA ARG A 793 14.56 -3.25 7.78
C ARG A 793 16.02 -3.18 7.29
N ALA A 794 16.38 -3.91 6.23
CA ALA A 794 17.70 -3.82 5.63
C ALA A 794 17.57 -3.52 4.13
N ALA A 795 18.30 -2.51 3.65
CA ALA A 795 18.35 -2.14 2.25
C ALA A 795 19.76 -1.67 1.88
N VAL A 796 20.15 -1.97 0.67
CA VAL A 796 21.44 -1.52 0.11
C VAL A 796 21.22 -0.85 -1.21
N GLY A 797 22.16 0.02 -1.54
CA GLY A 797 22.10 0.60 -2.78
C GLY A 797 23.29 1.48 -3.24
N ALA A 798 23.48 1.74 -4.60
CA ALA A 798 24.50 2.64 -5.23
C ALA A 798 23.97 3.40 -6.47
N SER A 799 24.36 4.61 -6.81
CA SER A 799 23.97 5.40 -7.98
C SER A 799 25.20 5.94 -8.69
N SER A 800 25.10 6.13 -9.99
CA SER A 800 26.10 6.86 -10.70
C SER A 800 25.47 7.81 -11.72
N ARG A 801 26.18 8.91 -11.98
CA ARG A 801 25.84 9.89 -12.99
C ARG A 801 27.11 10.39 -13.64
N ALA A 802 27.14 10.34 -14.96
CA ALA A 802 28.20 10.91 -15.76
C ALA A 802 27.65 12.07 -16.61
N ALA A 803 28.39 13.15 -16.74
CA ALA A 803 28.05 14.28 -17.59
C ALA A 803 29.29 14.77 -18.34
N ILE A 804 29.10 15.09 -19.60
CA ILE A 804 30.07 15.79 -20.42
C ILE A 804 29.44 17.09 -20.96
N GLY A 805 30.23 18.13 -21.09
CA GLY A 805 29.69 19.38 -21.57
C GLY A 805 30.78 20.39 -21.95
N GLN A 806 30.31 21.55 -22.41
CA GLN A 806 31.09 22.68 -22.81
C GLN A 806 30.53 23.96 -22.19
N LEU A 807 31.40 24.80 -21.69
CA LEU A 807 31.10 26.13 -21.20
C LEU A 807 31.98 27.16 -21.94
N GLY A 808 31.40 27.90 -22.89
CA GLY A 808 32.15 28.61 -23.91
C GLY A 808 33.13 27.68 -24.61
N ASP A 809 34.41 28.02 -24.67
CA ASP A 809 35.45 27.19 -25.31
C ASP A 809 36.01 26.08 -24.39
N SER A 810 35.55 25.97 -23.15
CA SER A 810 36.09 25.04 -22.17
C SER A 810 35.23 23.79 -22.04
N ALA A 811 35.82 22.64 -22.33
CA ALA A 811 35.14 21.33 -22.12
C ALA A 811 35.26 20.90 -20.64
N PHE A 812 34.27 20.16 -20.19
CA PHE A 812 34.27 19.52 -18.87
C PHE A 812 33.67 18.13 -18.90
N ALA A 813 34.10 17.27 -17.99
CA ALA A 813 33.44 16.00 -17.69
C ALA A 813 33.28 15.84 -16.17
N ARG A 814 32.19 15.30 -15.75
CA ARG A 814 31.88 15.09 -14.32
C ARG A 814 31.32 13.69 -14.11
N LEU A 815 31.71 13.09 -13.01
CA LEU A 815 31.19 11.81 -12.53
C LEU A 815 30.79 11.97 -11.07
N ASN A 816 29.63 11.48 -10.70
CA ASN A 816 29.32 11.22 -9.31
C ASN A 816 28.86 9.78 -9.12
N ALA A 817 29.19 9.21 -7.99
CA ALA A 817 28.79 7.90 -7.56
C ALA A 817 28.41 7.94 -6.09
N GLY A 818 27.37 7.22 -5.74
CA GLY A 818 26.91 7.12 -4.36
C GLY A 818 26.47 5.73 -4.01
N ALA A 819 26.59 5.34 -2.76
CA ALA A 819 26.07 4.11 -2.22
C ALA A 819 25.44 4.36 -0.86
N TYR A 820 24.46 3.53 -0.50
CA TYR A 820 23.93 3.52 0.85
C TYR A 820 23.72 2.10 1.38
N VAL A 821 23.78 2.00 2.70
CA VAL A 821 23.36 0.83 3.45
C VAL A 821 22.40 1.31 4.54
N SER A 822 21.28 0.63 4.68
CA SER A 822 20.32 0.90 5.75
C SER A 822 20.03 -0.38 6.50
N VAL A 823 20.12 -0.37 7.83
CA VAL A 823 19.85 -1.52 8.69
C VAL A 823 19.16 -1.04 9.96
N ARG A 824 17.95 -1.55 10.24
CA ARG A 824 17.17 -1.24 11.44
C ARG A 824 17.02 0.25 11.73
N GLY A 825 16.84 1.06 10.69
CA GLY A 825 16.69 2.52 10.80
C GLY A 825 18.02 3.29 10.77
N THR A 826 19.17 2.69 11.03
CA THR A 826 20.47 3.32 10.76
C THR A 826 20.73 3.29 9.28
N ARG A 827 21.06 4.46 8.71
CA ARG A 827 21.42 4.58 7.29
C ARG A 827 22.77 5.29 7.16
N ILE A 828 23.60 4.74 6.30
CA ILE A 828 24.89 5.30 5.91
C ILE A 828 24.86 5.57 4.42
N ASP A 829 25.03 6.83 4.01
CA ASP A 829 25.14 7.26 2.63
C ASP A 829 26.58 7.77 2.39
N ALA A 830 27.24 7.28 1.39
CA ALA A 830 28.55 7.75 0.94
C ALA A 830 28.47 8.18 -0.52
N ARG A 831 29.02 9.34 -0.87
CA ARG A 831 29.05 9.86 -2.24
C ARG A 831 30.41 10.42 -2.57
N ALA A 832 30.85 10.16 -3.82
CA ALA A 832 32.06 10.69 -4.38
C ALA A 832 31.75 11.42 -5.70
N TYR A 833 32.40 12.53 -5.90
CA TYR A 833 32.23 13.41 -7.05
C TYR A 833 33.60 13.72 -7.65
N ARG A 834 33.73 13.64 -8.97
CA ARG A 834 34.98 13.92 -9.66
C ARG A 834 34.74 14.64 -10.98
N ALA A 835 35.50 15.71 -11.22
CA ALA A 835 35.54 16.44 -12.47
C ALA A 835 36.90 16.27 -13.17
N SER A 836 36.89 16.34 -14.50
CA SER A 836 38.09 16.20 -15.33
C SER A 836 39.12 17.31 -15.05
N ASN A 837 40.40 17.05 -15.38
CA ASN A 837 41.43 18.10 -15.39
C ASN A 837 41.04 19.18 -16.41
N GLY A 838 41.24 20.44 -16.04
CA GLY A 838 40.83 21.57 -16.87
C GLY A 838 39.38 21.99 -16.78
N THR A 839 38.54 21.28 -15.98
CA THR A 839 37.16 21.69 -15.73
C THR A 839 37.10 23.11 -15.20
N PRO A 840 36.34 24.03 -15.87
CA PRO A 840 36.19 25.41 -15.42
C PRO A 840 35.72 25.51 -13.97
N ARG A 841 36.14 26.55 -13.25
CA ARG A 841 35.81 26.73 -11.82
C ARG A 841 34.30 26.61 -11.53
N PHE A 842 33.45 27.10 -12.43
CA PHE A 842 31.97 27.02 -12.26
C PHE A 842 31.39 25.65 -12.38
N GLU A 843 32.05 24.76 -13.12
CA GLU A 843 31.68 23.37 -13.33
C GLU A 843 32.31 22.42 -12.31
N GLN A 844 33.16 22.94 -11.41
CA GLN A 844 33.66 22.20 -10.27
C GLN A 844 32.56 22.04 -9.20
N PHE A 845 32.66 21.03 -8.38
CA PHE A 845 31.71 20.76 -7.31
C PHE A 845 31.78 21.79 -6.19
N SER A 846 30.61 22.19 -5.69
CA SER A 846 30.47 23.12 -4.57
C SER A 846 29.37 22.65 -3.66
N ALA A 847 29.63 22.43 -2.38
CA ALA A 847 28.71 21.95 -1.38
C ALA A 847 28.22 23.05 -0.44
N GLY A 848 27.03 22.87 0.12
CA GLY A 848 26.39 23.71 1.13
C GLY A 848 25.14 24.44 0.63
N GLY A 849 24.35 24.96 1.57
CA GLY A 849 23.09 25.62 1.29
C GLY A 849 22.02 24.67 0.75
N PHE A 850 20.98 25.18 0.08
CA PHE A 850 19.99 24.39 -0.63
C PHE A 850 20.51 23.93 -1.99
N GLY A 851 20.11 22.73 -2.40
CA GLY A 851 20.27 22.25 -3.79
C GLY A 851 19.54 23.16 -4.78
N ALA A 852 19.88 23.01 -6.07
CA ALA A 852 19.20 23.76 -7.11
C ALA A 852 17.72 23.33 -7.21
N PRO A 853 16.78 24.28 -7.37
CA PRO A 853 15.36 24.00 -7.40
C PRO A 853 14.86 23.57 -8.78
N ILE A 854 15.52 22.58 -9.38
CA ILE A 854 15.20 21.98 -10.68
C ILE A 854 15.00 20.49 -10.55
N THR A 855 14.24 19.91 -11.46
CA THR A 855 13.97 18.47 -11.50
C THR A 855 15.04 17.69 -12.24
N ASP A 856 15.75 18.30 -13.19
CA ASP A 856 16.93 17.73 -13.82
C ASP A 856 18.16 17.85 -12.92
N ASP A 857 18.29 16.93 -11.98
CA ASP A 857 19.45 16.88 -11.08
C ASP A 857 20.81 16.85 -11.79
N ALA A 858 20.89 16.45 -13.06
CA ALA A 858 22.15 16.35 -13.80
C ALA A 858 22.68 17.72 -14.21
N THR A 859 21.78 18.65 -14.55
CA THR A 859 22.16 19.95 -15.12
C THR A 859 22.99 20.80 -14.15
N LEU A 860 22.65 20.76 -12.85
CA LEU A 860 23.36 21.47 -11.79
C LEU A 860 23.95 20.53 -10.72
N ALA A 861 24.32 19.30 -11.12
CA ALA A 861 24.91 18.29 -10.21
C ALA A 861 26.17 18.73 -9.48
N GLN A 862 26.87 19.75 -9.99
CA GLN A 862 28.02 20.38 -9.31
C GLN A 862 27.61 21.20 -8.06
N ARG A 863 26.31 21.46 -7.87
CA ARG A 863 25.80 22.20 -6.69
C ARG A 863 25.17 21.23 -5.72
N VAL A 864 25.95 20.77 -4.75
CA VAL A 864 25.54 19.78 -3.76
C VAL A 864 24.87 20.48 -2.57
N GLY A 865 23.57 20.35 -2.44
CA GLY A 865 22.78 20.96 -1.36
C GLY A 865 23.02 20.27 -0.02
N ILE A 866 23.49 21.00 0.99
CA ILE A 866 23.61 20.55 2.38
C ILE A 866 23.17 21.70 3.29
N PRO A 867 21.90 21.77 3.69
CA PRO A 867 21.31 22.92 4.39
C PRO A 867 22.00 23.28 5.71
N ALA A 868 22.63 22.29 6.35
CA ALA A 868 23.35 22.47 7.60
C ALA A 868 24.66 23.29 7.44
N PHE A 869 25.15 23.42 6.23
CA PHE A 869 26.37 24.19 5.92
C PHE A 869 26.09 25.42 5.06
N PRO A 870 26.90 26.48 5.14
CA PRO A 870 26.80 27.59 4.21
C PRO A 870 27.20 27.18 2.79
N VAL A 871 26.67 27.87 1.79
CA VAL A 871 27.04 27.69 0.38
C VAL A 871 28.57 27.80 0.19
N GLY A 872 29.15 26.81 -0.47
CA GLY A 872 30.61 26.80 -0.79
C GLY A 872 31.50 26.33 0.36
N ILE A 873 30.98 25.66 1.40
CA ILE A 873 31.77 25.10 2.51
C ILE A 873 32.90 24.17 2.03
N ALA A 874 32.71 23.51 0.92
CA ALA A 874 33.73 22.74 0.22
C ALA A 874 33.59 22.96 -1.28
N ARG A 875 34.69 23.13 -1.98
CA ARG A 875 34.73 23.32 -3.43
C ARG A 875 36.00 22.71 -4.04
N GLY A 876 35.83 22.03 -5.15
CA GLY A 876 36.95 21.42 -5.87
C GLY A 876 36.52 20.56 -7.05
N ARG A 877 37.49 19.99 -7.73
CA ARG A 877 37.28 18.97 -8.77
C ARG A 877 36.88 17.63 -8.19
N GLU A 878 37.22 17.41 -6.95
CA GLU A 878 36.81 16.25 -6.17
C GLU A 878 36.00 16.73 -4.96
N LEU A 879 34.96 15.95 -4.63
CA LEU A 879 34.17 16.16 -3.42
C LEU A 879 33.77 14.80 -2.88
N TYR A 880 33.76 14.65 -1.57
CA TYR A 880 33.37 13.43 -0.87
C TYR A 880 32.40 13.80 0.23
N GLU A 881 31.32 13.03 0.31
CA GLU A 881 30.23 13.23 1.26
C GLU A 881 29.99 11.93 2.02
N LEU A 882 29.84 12.01 3.33
CA LEU A 882 29.42 10.91 4.18
C LEU A 882 28.33 11.40 5.12
N ARG A 883 27.19 10.72 5.10
CA ARG A 883 26.07 11.00 6.00
C ARG A 883 25.68 9.72 6.72
N ILE A 884 25.51 9.81 8.04
CA ILE A 884 25.01 8.74 8.91
C ILE A 884 23.77 9.27 9.60
N THR A 885 22.69 8.51 9.58
CA THR A 885 21.43 8.82 10.26
C THR A 885 20.96 7.64 11.11
N HIS A 886 20.40 7.95 12.28
CA HIS A 886 19.85 6.95 13.20
C HIS A 886 18.59 7.52 13.88
N PRO A 887 17.50 6.76 14.06
CA PRO A 887 16.35 7.21 14.84
C PRO A 887 16.77 7.62 16.26
N ALA A 888 16.29 8.76 16.73
CA ALA A 888 16.62 9.23 18.08
C ALA A 888 15.93 8.31 19.12
N PRO A 889 16.67 7.78 20.12
CA PRO A 889 16.12 6.73 21.01
C PRO A 889 15.04 7.23 21.97
N PHE A 890 15.00 8.55 22.29
CA PHE A 890 14.10 9.12 23.30
C PHE A 890 13.33 10.36 22.81
N LEU A 891 13.57 10.81 21.58
CA LEU A 891 12.94 11.99 21.01
C LEU A 891 12.36 11.65 19.63
N PRO A 892 11.24 12.25 19.22
CA PRO A 892 10.83 12.14 17.85
C PRO A 892 11.90 12.77 16.95
N GLY A 893 12.41 12.03 15.96
CA GLY A 893 13.38 12.51 15.00
C GLY A 893 14.55 11.57 14.73
N THR A 894 15.51 12.10 14.00
CA THR A 894 16.68 11.38 13.51
C THR A 894 17.94 12.12 13.93
N ILE A 895 18.83 11.47 14.64
CA ILE A 895 20.17 11.95 14.88
C ILE A 895 20.97 11.78 13.58
N TYR A 896 21.72 12.79 13.19
CA TYR A 896 22.56 12.72 12.00
C TYR A 896 23.99 13.19 12.26
N ALA A 897 24.92 12.59 11.54
CA ALA A 897 26.26 13.11 11.33
C ALA A 897 26.47 13.26 9.82
N HIS A 898 26.89 14.46 9.38
CA HIS A 898 27.09 14.75 7.98
C HIS A 898 28.43 15.44 7.77
N SER A 899 29.26 14.89 6.88
CA SER A 899 30.57 15.44 6.58
C SER A 899 30.76 15.61 5.07
N VAL A 900 31.49 16.66 4.69
CA VAL A 900 31.85 16.97 3.29
C VAL A 900 33.23 17.57 3.20
N GLY A 901 34.00 17.20 2.19
CA GLY A 901 35.37 17.67 1.94
C GLY A 901 35.86 17.36 0.54
N THR A 902 37.02 17.91 0.19
CA THR A 902 37.63 17.75 -1.14
C THR A 902 38.69 16.64 -1.21
N THR A 903 38.81 15.86 -0.15
CA THR A 903 39.71 14.70 -0.06
C THR A 903 38.93 13.48 0.43
N TRP A 904 39.42 12.31 0.13
CA TRP A 904 38.79 11.05 0.63
C TRP A 904 38.95 10.86 2.16
N LYS A 905 39.89 11.59 2.79
CA LYS A 905 40.15 11.52 4.24
C LYS A 905 39.07 12.27 5.02
N VAL A 906 38.12 11.54 5.61
CA VAL A 906 37.01 12.09 6.40
C VAL A 906 37.50 13.02 7.53
N SER A 907 38.70 12.79 8.07
CA SER A 907 39.31 13.67 9.10
C SER A 907 39.53 15.09 8.64
N GLN A 908 39.61 15.34 7.34
CA GLN A 908 39.80 16.65 6.72
C GLN A 908 38.49 17.31 6.27
N HIS A 909 37.34 16.64 6.46
CA HIS A 909 36.03 17.17 6.10
C HIS A 909 35.53 18.22 7.09
N SER A 910 34.72 19.16 6.61
CA SER A 910 33.78 19.90 7.47
C SER A 910 32.70 18.92 7.91
N ALA A 911 32.39 18.92 9.20
CA ALA A 911 31.43 17.96 9.76
C ALA A 911 30.43 18.64 10.73
N VAL A 912 29.20 18.24 10.67
CA VAL A 912 28.09 18.65 11.55
C VAL A 912 27.45 17.43 12.18
N ILE A 913 27.10 17.54 13.45
CA ILE A 913 26.28 16.55 14.18
C ILE A 913 25.03 17.27 14.67
N GLY A 914 23.89 16.64 14.54
CA GLY A 914 22.63 17.27 14.91
C GLY A 914 21.46 16.30 14.99
N ILE A 915 20.28 16.89 15.16
CA ILE A 915 19.00 16.21 15.10
C ILE A 915 18.14 16.85 14.03
N GLU A 916 17.38 16.03 13.31
CA GLU A 916 16.38 16.49 12.35
C GLU A 916 15.09 15.73 12.53
N GLN A 917 13.99 16.38 12.24
CA GLN A 917 12.67 15.78 12.20
C GLN A 917 11.98 16.13 10.89
N ALA A 918 11.58 15.10 10.16
CA ALA A 918 10.68 15.24 9.03
C ALA A 918 9.25 14.96 9.47
N PHE A 919 8.33 15.79 9.04
CA PHE A 919 6.90 15.63 9.22
C PHE A 919 6.26 15.62 7.85
N ASP A 920 5.62 14.52 7.50
CA ASP A 920 4.73 14.44 6.35
C ASP A 920 3.29 14.38 6.90
N LEU A 921 2.62 15.52 6.88
CA LEU A 921 1.22 15.62 7.29
C LEU A 921 0.35 15.25 6.09
N ASP A 922 -0.15 14.04 6.11
CA ASP A 922 -1.21 13.60 5.19
C ASP A 922 -2.51 14.27 5.62
N TYR A 923 -2.98 15.22 4.80
CA TYR A 923 -4.07 16.12 5.16
C TYR A 923 -5.40 15.43 5.45
N LEU A 924 -5.60 14.19 5.00
CA LEU A 924 -6.84 13.43 5.20
C LEU A 924 -6.63 11.92 5.34
N GLY A 925 -5.41 11.43 5.47
CA GLY A 925 -5.13 9.99 5.31
C GLY A 925 -5.43 9.48 3.89
N LEU A 926 -5.62 10.38 2.91
CA LEU A 926 -5.94 10.04 1.52
C LEU A 926 -4.69 10.11 0.66
N VAL A 927 -4.30 9.01 0.10
CA VAL A 927 -3.16 8.90 -0.83
C VAL A 927 -3.48 9.68 -2.11
N GLY A 928 -2.50 10.41 -2.64
CA GLY A 928 -2.64 11.20 -3.88
C GLY A 928 -3.04 12.66 -3.69
N LEU A 929 -3.26 13.14 -2.45
CA LEU A 929 -3.37 14.56 -2.15
C LEU A 929 -1.99 15.18 -1.88
N PRO A 930 -1.80 16.50 -2.14
CA PRO A 930 -0.58 17.19 -1.75
C PRO A 930 -0.37 17.09 -0.24
N ARG A 931 0.83 16.68 0.16
CA ARG A 931 1.20 16.55 1.56
C ARG A 931 1.90 17.80 2.04
N LEU A 932 1.54 18.27 3.23
CA LEU A 932 2.34 19.28 3.90
C LEU A 932 3.60 18.61 4.45
N HIS A 933 4.73 18.94 3.88
CA HIS A 933 6.04 18.45 4.29
C HIS A 933 6.73 19.50 5.12
N ALA A 934 7.19 19.15 6.30
CA ALA A 934 8.07 19.98 7.12
C ALA A 934 9.32 19.18 7.48
N LEU A 935 10.48 19.80 7.28
CA LEU A 935 11.77 19.31 7.74
C LEU A 935 12.38 20.38 8.64
N VAL A 936 12.66 20.02 9.87
CA VAL A 936 13.36 20.90 10.82
C VAL A 936 14.63 20.22 11.25
N GLY A 937 15.75 20.91 11.20
CA GLY A 937 17.03 20.38 11.66
C GLY A 937 17.84 21.42 12.41
N ALA A 938 18.54 20.96 13.42
CA ALA A 938 19.52 21.75 14.17
C ALA A 938 20.74 20.90 14.51
N GLY A 939 21.91 21.54 14.55
CA GLY A 939 23.15 20.85 14.86
C GLY A 939 24.27 21.78 15.22
N ARG A 940 25.43 21.20 15.56
CA ARG A 940 26.67 21.88 15.81
C ARG A 940 27.71 21.44 14.80
N ILE A 941 28.37 22.37 14.16
CA ILE A 941 29.50 22.08 13.30
C ILE A 941 30.68 21.72 14.19
N VAL A 942 31.12 20.47 14.12
CA VAL A 942 32.15 19.93 15.01
C VAL A 942 33.56 19.98 14.40
N ARG A 943 33.63 20.25 13.08
CA ARG A 943 34.92 20.32 12.37
C ARG A 943 34.80 21.18 11.11
N GLY A 944 35.91 21.84 10.75
CA GLY A 944 36.04 22.71 9.57
C GLY A 944 36.15 24.17 9.93
N PRO A 945 36.14 25.10 8.92
CA PRO A 945 36.32 26.53 9.14
C PRO A 945 35.28 27.19 10.06
N LEU A 946 34.17 26.53 10.28
CA LEU A 946 33.06 26.99 11.12
C LEU A 946 32.86 26.10 12.34
N ALA A 947 33.88 25.40 12.79
CA ALA A 947 33.79 24.57 14.00
C ALA A 947 33.22 25.39 15.18
N ASP A 948 32.46 24.69 16.02
CA ASP A 948 31.75 25.23 17.19
C ASP A 948 30.57 26.18 16.89
N LYS A 949 30.26 26.45 15.65
CA LYS A 949 29.09 27.25 15.27
C LYS A 949 27.83 26.36 15.21
N GLY A 950 26.70 26.92 15.71
CA GLY A 950 25.39 26.31 15.54
C GLY A 950 24.95 26.34 14.07
N SER A 951 24.13 25.35 13.70
CA SER A 951 23.47 25.27 12.41
C SER A 951 22.01 24.96 12.64
N ALA A 952 21.09 25.63 11.92
CA ALA A 952 19.68 25.36 11.92
C ALA A 952 19.12 25.51 10.51
N TYR A 953 18.15 24.70 10.16
CA TYR A 953 17.47 24.76 8.87
C TYR A 953 16.01 24.32 8.99
N LEU A 954 15.19 24.82 8.08
CA LEU A 954 13.77 24.53 7.98
C LEU A 954 13.39 24.40 6.50
N ALA A 955 12.59 23.42 6.17
CA ALA A 955 11.81 23.43 4.93
C ALA A 955 10.35 23.14 5.28
N LEU A 956 9.45 23.97 4.80
CA LEU A 956 8.00 23.85 4.99
C LEU A 956 7.33 24.11 3.65
N GLY A 957 6.56 23.18 3.16
CA GLY A 957 5.86 23.35 1.89
C GLY A 957 4.98 22.20 1.50
N TRP A 958 4.20 22.44 0.47
CA TRP A 958 3.34 21.43 -0.14
C TRP A 958 4.13 20.69 -1.22
N ARG A 959 4.11 19.37 -1.15
CA ARG A 959 4.61 18.46 -2.19
C ARG A 959 3.44 17.84 -2.94
N PRO A 960 3.53 17.75 -4.30
CA PRO A 960 2.49 17.11 -5.10
C PRO A 960 2.35 15.62 -4.81
#